data_4016eae556f22ede545d73716e25a5f6
#
_entry.id   4016eae556f22ede545d73716e25a5f6
#
_cell.length_a   1.000
_cell.length_b   1.000
_cell.length_c   1.000
_cell.angle_alpha   90.00
_cell.angle_beta   90.00
_cell.angle_gamma   90.00
#
_symmetry.space_group_name_H-M   'P 1'
#
loop_
_entity.id
_entity.type
_entity.pdbx_description
1 polymer ?
#
loop_
_entity_poly.entity_id
_entity_poly.type
_entity_poly.pdbx_seq_one_letter_code
_entity_poly.pdbx_strand_id
1 'polypeptide(L)'
;MIELTPKNIQLHARAGNKEEAIREAGRLLVELGCIDPGYIESMLAREQQANTFLGNGIAIPHGLQKDRELIHRTGVAVVQVPLGVEWNPGQIVRVIIGIAAKSDEHIEVLAALTDVLDNDSMAAQLAQTSSAADIILGLTARQQAGAVVEELAGADFADVFVAGKAGLHARPATHFAELANTFASTIQVRFKDKAANGKSMASLLKLGVHGGATIRLLASGPDSQEALRALAAAVADGLGESEETEAAIIPAAHWEPVGTVASLEGVSGAPGVGIGPVFHYGVERIETSEESRGADIESAALRHALADAAAELQQIQADVEQRSGKGQAAIFRAHLALLSDAELLEEVYLKIDSGKSAAWAWQQAIERRVAEFRQIENERLAERAADWNDVGRRVLRLLAGVKNEGPVLPSTPGILVAEDLAPSDTARLDPALILAICTAGGGPTAHTAIIARSLDIPAIVGLGASVHDIPAGTVCIADGAAGRLYTAPSADDLESARKFQQTLAARNDEASRERFAPALMLDGHRVEVVANIGKLSEAAAAVEAGAEGVGLMRTEFLFLDRDEPASEDEQAEIYTGMIQALNGLPLILRTLDIGGDKLASYITLPKEENPFLGVRGIRLCLQQPDLFIPQLRAIYRAALTGPVRIMFPMISTLEDLRAAKELAETVRAQIGAPPVEIGIMIEVPSSVIMAPELAREVDFFSIGTNDLTQYALAMDRLHQTLGKNVDGLHPAVLRLIDMTVPAAKAAGKWV
;
A
#
# COMPACT_ATOMS: atom_id res chain seq x y z
N MET A 1 13.49 10.56 -27.75
CA MET A 1 14.88 10.09 -27.54
C MET A 1 15.84 11.15 -28.06
N ILE A 2 16.72 11.68 -27.22
CA ILE A 2 17.70 12.70 -27.66
C ILE A 2 18.90 11.95 -28.23
N GLU A 3 19.17 12.15 -29.51
CA GLU A 3 20.30 11.52 -30.19
C GLU A 3 21.58 12.35 -29.94
N LEU A 4 22.47 11.85 -29.07
CA LEU A 4 23.78 12.44 -28.85
C LEU A 4 24.76 11.98 -29.93
N THR A 5 25.32 12.93 -30.65
CA THR A 5 26.33 12.71 -31.68
C THR A 5 27.61 13.47 -31.31
N PRO A 6 28.78 13.19 -31.92
CA PRO A 6 29.98 13.97 -31.65
C PRO A 6 29.83 15.47 -31.90
N LYS A 7 28.86 15.91 -32.68
CA LYS A 7 28.53 17.32 -32.90
C LYS A 7 27.93 18.03 -31.70
N ASN A 8 27.34 17.27 -30.77
CA ASN A 8 26.78 17.79 -29.54
C ASN A 8 27.82 18.01 -28.43
N ILE A 9 29.09 17.68 -28.70
CA ILE A 9 30.15 17.63 -27.68
C ILE A 9 31.30 18.51 -28.08
N GLN A 10 31.67 19.45 -27.20
CA GLN A 10 32.85 20.28 -27.30
C GLN A 10 33.86 19.84 -26.22
N LEU A 11 34.95 19.22 -26.66
CA LEU A 11 36.04 18.81 -25.77
C LEU A 11 37.05 19.95 -25.56
N HIS A 12 37.73 19.94 -24.41
CA HIS A 12 38.81 20.84 -24.08
C HIS A 12 38.49 22.34 -24.20
N ALA A 13 37.24 22.73 -23.92
CA ALA A 13 36.82 24.11 -23.91
C ALA A 13 37.60 24.91 -22.83
N ARG A 14 37.79 26.20 -23.07
CA ARG A 14 38.43 27.13 -22.15
C ARG A 14 37.38 28.16 -21.71
N ALA A 15 36.81 27.98 -20.55
CA ALA A 15 35.95 28.95 -19.91
C ALA A 15 36.62 29.44 -18.63
N GLY A 16 36.73 30.73 -18.45
CA GLY A 16 37.40 31.33 -17.28
C GLY A 16 36.47 31.50 -16.08
N ASN A 17 35.17 31.47 -16.31
CA ASN A 17 34.14 31.63 -15.30
C ASN A 17 32.84 30.92 -15.71
N LYS A 18 31.90 30.87 -14.76
CA LYS A 18 30.59 30.22 -14.92
C LYS A 18 29.77 30.77 -16.10
N GLU A 19 29.73 32.09 -16.27
CA GLU A 19 28.99 32.73 -17.35
C GLU A 19 29.52 32.35 -18.74
N GLU A 20 30.84 32.31 -18.88
CA GLU A 20 31.49 31.87 -20.12
C GLU A 20 31.13 30.41 -20.42
N ALA A 21 31.16 29.53 -19.43
CA ALA A 21 30.82 28.12 -19.60
C ALA A 21 29.34 27.92 -20.05
N ILE A 22 28.41 28.68 -19.47
CA ILE A 22 27.03 28.68 -19.89
C ILE A 22 26.88 29.20 -21.32
N ARG A 23 27.59 30.29 -21.67
CA ARG A 23 27.55 30.82 -23.04
C ARG A 23 28.14 29.85 -24.07
N GLU A 24 29.19 29.10 -23.71
CA GLU A 24 29.74 28.05 -24.59
C GLU A 24 28.69 26.94 -24.86
N ALA A 25 28.05 26.43 -23.81
CA ALA A 25 26.98 25.43 -23.96
C ALA A 25 25.81 25.99 -24.78
N GLY A 26 25.41 27.23 -24.54
CA GLY A 26 24.38 27.90 -25.33
C GLY A 26 24.74 28.09 -26.79
N ARG A 27 26.01 28.51 -27.10
CA ARG A 27 26.49 28.64 -28.49
C ARG A 27 26.42 27.30 -29.23
N LEU A 28 26.84 26.23 -28.58
CA LEU A 28 26.77 24.89 -29.17
C LEU A 28 25.32 24.48 -29.44
N LEU A 29 24.36 24.82 -28.58
CA LEU A 29 22.92 24.61 -28.85
C LEU A 29 22.41 25.44 -30.03
N VAL A 30 22.92 26.68 -30.23
CA VAL A 30 22.59 27.51 -31.42
C VAL A 30 23.17 26.90 -32.68
N GLU A 31 24.42 26.44 -32.66
CA GLU A 31 25.08 25.78 -33.82
C GLU A 31 24.37 24.50 -34.21
N LEU A 32 23.85 23.78 -33.22
CA LEU A 32 23.01 22.59 -33.42
C LEU A 32 21.59 22.92 -33.94
N GLY A 33 21.21 24.20 -34.03
CA GLY A 33 19.88 24.64 -34.45
C GLY A 33 18.77 24.28 -33.43
N CYS A 34 19.11 24.15 -32.16
CA CYS A 34 18.15 23.82 -31.10
C CYS A 34 17.46 25.05 -30.54
N ILE A 35 18.13 26.20 -30.50
CA ILE A 35 17.66 27.43 -29.88
C ILE A 35 18.00 28.68 -30.70
N ASP A 36 17.25 29.75 -30.47
CA ASP A 36 17.65 31.12 -30.85
C ASP A 36 18.79 31.65 -29.97
N PRO A 37 19.68 32.52 -30.48
CA PRO A 37 20.76 33.12 -29.66
C PRO A 37 20.25 33.82 -28.39
N GLY A 38 19.02 34.35 -28.40
CA GLY A 38 18.40 35.01 -27.25
C GLY A 38 18.15 34.06 -26.05
N TYR A 39 18.07 32.75 -26.28
CA TYR A 39 17.89 31.77 -25.23
C TYR A 39 19.11 31.63 -24.30
N ILE A 40 20.32 32.02 -24.76
CA ILE A 40 21.53 32.05 -23.92
C ILE A 40 21.35 33.01 -22.74
N GLU A 41 20.74 34.16 -22.96
CA GLU A 41 20.45 35.10 -21.86
C GLU A 41 19.41 34.54 -20.89
N SER A 42 18.46 33.75 -21.37
CA SER A 42 17.52 33.02 -20.54
C SER A 42 18.22 31.96 -19.66
N MET A 43 19.22 31.24 -20.21
CA MET A 43 20.05 30.29 -19.44
C MET A 43 20.81 30.99 -18.32
N LEU A 44 21.39 32.14 -18.58
CA LEU A 44 22.08 32.97 -17.58
C LEU A 44 21.12 33.48 -16.50
N ALA A 45 19.96 33.98 -16.92
CA ALA A 45 18.93 34.45 -15.99
C ALA A 45 18.40 33.31 -15.11
N ARG A 46 18.26 32.10 -15.65
CA ARG A 46 17.86 30.92 -14.89
C ARG A 46 18.89 30.51 -13.84
N GLU A 47 20.17 30.55 -14.20
CA GLU A 47 21.26 30.29 -13.26
C GLU A 47 21.32 31.29 -12.10
N GLN A 48 20.98 32.56 -12.37
CA GLN A 48 20.89 33.59 -11.31
C GLN A 48 19.71 33.37 -10.35
N GLN A 49 18.61 32.78 -10.82
CA GLN A 49 17.44 32.49 -9.99
C GLN A 49 17.61 31.24 -9.11
N ALA A 50 18.22 30.22 -9.65
CA ALA A 50 18.49 28.98 -8.94
C ALA A 50 19.68 28.26 -9.59
N ASN A 51 20.58 27.79 -8.75
CA ASN A 51 21.80 27.07 -9.12
C ASN A 51 21.51 25.82 -9.95
N THR A 52 22.24 25.62 -11.04
CA THR A 52 22.16 24.44 -11.92
C THR A 52 23.30 23.45 -11.71
N PHE A 53 24.08 23.59 -10.66
CA PHE A 53 25.08 22.60 -10.24
C PHE A 53 24.42 21.36 -9.66
N LEU A 54 24.76 20.18 -10.19
CA LEU A 54 24.18 18.90 -9.76
C LEU A 54 25.07 18.06 -8.85
N GLY A 55 26.34 18.41 -8.70
CA GLY A 55 27.32 17.60 -7.97
C GLY A 55 28.38 17.01 -8.90
N ASN A 56 29.40 16.35 -8.33
CA ASN A 56 30.46 15.62 -9.02
C ASN A 56 31.12 16.33 -10.19
N GLY A 57 31.19 17.67 -10.12
CA GLY A 57 31.82 18.49 -11.17
C GLY A 57 30.96 18.67 -12.43
N ILE A 58 29.64 18.50 -12.33
CA ILE A 58 28.70 18.61 -13.45
C ILE A 58 27.69 19.73 -13.17
N ALA A 59 27.33 20.51 -14.20
CA ALA A 59 26.26 21.48 -14.18
C ALA A 59 25.37 21.35 -15.43
N ILE A 60 24.08 21.70 -15.27
CA ILE A 60 23.05 21.54 -16.32
C ILE A 60 22.33 22.86 -16.62
N PRO A 61 22.99 23.87 -17.15
CA PRO A 61 22.33 25.12 -17.48
C PRO A 61 21.23 24.95 -18.53
N HIS A 62 20.06 25.52 -18.24
CA HIS A 62 18.87 25.54 -19.09
C HIS A 62 18.15 26.89 -18.94
N GLY A 63 17.24 27.24 -19.85
CA GLY A 63 16.54 28.53 -19.80
C GLY A 63 15.26 28.52 -18.95
N LEU A 64 14.70 29.72 -18.78
CA LEU A 64 13.44 29.92 -18.07
C LEU A 64 12.24 29.39 -18.86
N GLN A 65 11.22 28.91 -18.18
CA GLN A 65 10.00 28.38 -18.81
C GLN A 65 9.28 29.39 -19.71
N LYS A 66 9.32 30.70 -19.37
CA LYS A 66 8.69 31.77 -20.13
C LYS A 66 9.32 31.99 -21.51
N ASP A 67 10.55 31.54 -21.71
CA ASP A 67 11.35 31.77 -22.93
C ASP A 67 11.42 30.49 -23.81
N ARG A 68 10.52 29.53 -23.59
CA ARG A 68 10.43 28.28 -24.37
C ARG A 68 10.13 28.49 -25.86
N GLU A 69 9.58 29.61 -26.22
CA GLU A 69 9.34 30.00 -27.63
C GLU A 69 10.63 30.18 -28.42
N LEU A 70 11.76 30.47 -27.73
CA LEU A 70 13.09 30.58 -28.35
C LEU A 70 13.73 29.20 -28.64
N ILE A 71 13.04 28.11 -28.31
CA ILE A 71 13.50 26.74 -28.57
C ILE A 71 12.87 26.23 -29.86
N HIS A 72 13.69 25.91 -30.86
CA HIS A 72 13.24 25.35 -32.12
C HIS A 72 12.97 23.85 -32.02
N ARG A 73 13.86 23.14 -31.36
CA ARG A 73 13.73 21.69 -31.07
C ARG A 73 14.46 21.33 -29.78
N THR A 74 13.99 20.27 -29.12
CA THR A 74 14.66 19.71 -27.94
C THR A 74 16.06 19.24 -28.31
N GLY A 75 17.05 19.56 -27.47
CA GLY A 75 18.46 19.21 -27.71
C GLY A 75 19.34 19.37 -26.51
N VAL A 76 20.49 18.72 -26.54
CA VAL A 76 21.52 18.75 -25.50
C VAL A 76 22.87 19.08 -26.13
N ALA A 77 23.64 19.92 -25.42
CA ALA A 77 25.02 20.26 -25.76
C ALA A 77 25.94 19.99 -24.57
N VAL A 78 27.05 19.30 -24.76
CA VAL A 78 28.00 18.96 -23.71
C VAL A 78 29.30 19.72 -23.94
N VAL A 79 29.71 20.49 -22.95
CA VAL A 79 30.99 21.24 -22.96
C VAL A 79 31.86 20.71 -21.83
N GLN A 80 33.02 20.18 -22.21
CA GLN A 80 34.03 19.72 -21.27
C GLN A 80 35.09 20.80 -21.05
N VAL A 81 35.31 21.14 -19.77
CA VAL A 81 36.35 22.09 -19.32
C VAL A 81 37.31 21.37 -18.37
N PRO A 82 38.40 20.72 -18.83
CA PRO A 82 39.23 19.85 -17.99
C PRO A 82 39.86 20.56 -16.78
N LEU A 83 40.23 21.84 -16.93
CA LEU A 83 40.77 22.66 -15.83
C LEU A 83 39.72 22.99 -14.75
N GLY A 84 38.44 22.86 -15.10
CA GLY A 84 37.33 23.19 -14.23
C GLY A 84 37.02 24.68 -14.16
N VAL A 85 35.79 24.99 -13.83
CA VAL A 85 35.27 26.34 -13.61
C VAL A 85 34.63 26.38 -12.23
N GLU A 86 34.98 27.38 -11.42
CA GLU A 86 34.29 27.60 -10.16
C GLU A 86 32.85 28.04 -10.43
N TRP A 87 31.91 27.19 -10.09
CA TRP A 87 30.46 27.41 -10.32
C TRP A 87 29.84 28.19 -9.18
N ASN A 88 30.16 27.77 -7.96
CA ASN A 88 29.89 28.47 -6.70
C ASN A 88 31.16 28.35 -5.82
N PRO A 89 31.29 29.09 -4.73
CA PRO A 89 32.44 29.01 -3.85
C PRO A 89 32.76 27.58 -3.43
N GLY A 90 33.94 27.09 -3.86
CA GLY A 90 34.41 25.72 -3.58
C GLY A 90 33.83 24.62 -4.48
N GLN A 91 32.94 24.92 -5.43
CA GLN A 91 32.35 23.96 -6.35
C GLN A 91 32.93 24.09 -7.77
N ILE A 92 33.75 23.15 -8.15
CA ILE A 92 34.41 23.13 -9.47
C ILE A 92 33.64 22.25 -10.44
N VAL A 93 33.17 22.83 -11.55
CA VAL A 93 32.50 22.12 -12.65
C VAL A 93 33.46 21.87 -13.79
N ARG A 94 33.46 20.65 -14.32
CA ARG A 94 34.29 20.22 -15.47
C ARG A 94 33.49 19.77 -16.67
N VAL A 95 32.20 19.40 -16.45
CA VAL A 95 31.28 19.01 -17.52
C VAL A 95 30.02 19.85 -17.43
N ILE A 96 29.74 20.59 -18.47
CA ILE A 96 28.56 21.47 -18.57
C ILE A 96 27.62 20.90 -19.62
N ILE A 97 26.38 20.62 -19.25
CA ILE A 97 25.38 20.02 -20.11
C ILE A 97 24.26 21.02 -20.31
N GLY A 98 24.33 21.79 -21.40
CA GLY A 98 23.28 22.72 -21.81
C GLY A 98 22.05 21.97 -22.32
N ILE A 99 20.86 22.31 -21.81
CA ILE A 99 19.60 21.66 -22.18
C ILE A 99 18.64 22.69 -22.77
N ALA A 100 18.06 22.35 -23.94
CA ALA A 100 16.93 23.02 -24.54
C ALA A 100 15.76 22.02 -24.67
N ALA A 101 14.60 22.28 -24.02
CA ALA A 101 13.44 21.41 -24.06
C ALA A 101 12.15 22.20 -24.24
N LYS A 102 11.36 21.87 -25.26
CA LYS A 102 10.06 22.52 -25.55
C LYS A 102 8.96 22.16 -24.58
N SER A 103 9.01 20.99 -23.99
CA SER A 103 8.06 20.43 -23.04
C SER A 103 8.81 19.94 -21.78
N ASP A 104 8.17 19.13 -20.98
CA ASP A 104 8.78 18.54 -19.78
C ASP A 104 9.78 17.39 -20.10
N GLU A 105 10.16 17.22 -21.38
CA GLU A 105 11.21 16.30 -21.87
C GLU A 105 12.58 16.54 -21.19
N HIS A 106 12.81 17.72 -20.64
CA HIS A 106 14.02 18.00 -19.83
C HIS A 106 14.11 17.10 -18.61
N ILE A 107 12.97 16.62 -18.06
CA ILE A 107 12.92 15.70 -16.91
C ILE A 107 13.47 14.32 -17.33
N GLU A 108 13.15 13.84 -18.52
CA GLU A 108 13.70 12.60 -19.06
C GLU A 108 15.23 12.69 -19.28
N VAL A 109 15.69 13.85 -19.74
CA VAL A 109 17.14 14.12 -19.90
C VAL A 109 17.83 14.15 -18.55
N LEU A 110 17.23 14.81 -17.55
CA LEU A 110 17.72 14.86 -16.19
C LEU A 110 17.76 13.47 -15.54
N ALA A 111 16.72 12.67 -15.72
CA ALA A 111 16.67 11.31 -15.22
C ALA A 111 17.77 10.43 -15.83
N ALA A 112 18.06 10.58 -17.14
CA ALA A 112 19.13 9.86 -17.80
C ALA A 112 20.53 10.29 -17.34
N LEU A 113 20.69 11.52 -16.87
CA LEU A 113 21.95 12.08 -16.37
C LEU A 113 22.20 11.78 -14.89
N THR A 114 21.15 11.51 -14.11
CA THR A 114 21.26 11.25 -12.67
C THR A 114 22.19 10.09 -12.34
N ASP A 115 22.27 9.09 -13.20
CA ASP A 115 23.09 7.90 -13.02
C ASP A 115 24.58 8.13 -13.22
N VAL A 116 24.93 9.08 -14.08
CA VAL A 116 26.33 9.52 -14.27
C VAL A 116 26.76 10.37 -13.07
N LEU A 117 25.80 11.08 -12.45
CA LEU A 117 26.01 11.94 -11.30
C LEU A 117 26.31 11.15 -10.01
N ASP A 118 25.75 9.96 -9.88
CA ASP A 118 25.95 9.10 -8.70
C ASP A 118 27.26 8.29 -8.76
N ASN A 119 28.03 8.43 -9.85
CA ASN A 119 29.28 7.70 -10.04
C ASN A 119 30.48 8.64 -10.16
N ASP A 120 31.15 8.92 -9.04
CA ASP A 120 32.32 9.79 -8.96
C ASP A 120 33.42 9.41 -9.95
N SER A 121 33.67 8.12 -10.17
CA SER A 121 34.67 7.63 -11.09
C SER A 121 34.32 7.91 -12.55
N MET A 122 33.04 7.78 -12.91
CA MET A 122 32.53 8.09 -14.25
C MET A 122 32.59 9.60 -14.52
N ALA A 123 32.14 10.42 -13.57
CA ALA A 123 32.20 11.88 -13.69
C ALA A 123 33.68 12.36 -13.86
N ALA A 124 34.62 11.78 -13.13
CA ALA A 124 36.06 12.08 -13.26
C ALA A 124 36.61 11.63 -14.61
N GLN A 125 36.15 10.49 -15.14
CA GLN A 125 36.57 10.00 -16.47
C GLN A 125 36.03 10.91 -17.57
N LEU A 126 34.74 11.32 -17.51
CA LEU A 126 34.14 12.25 -18.48
C LEU A 126 34.80 13.64 -18.45
N ALA A 127 35.29 14.07 -17.30
CA ALA A 127 36.03 15.34 -17.14
C ALA A 127 37.42 15.34 -17.81
N GLN A 128 38.02 14.17 -18.04
CA GLN A 128 39.38 14.04 -18.51
C GLN A 128 39.55 13.34 -19.86
N THR A 129 38.49 12.70 -20.38
CA THR A 129 38.57 12.00 -21.67
C THR A 129 38.87 12.96 -22.82
N SER A 130 39.61 12.47 -23.83
CA SER A 130 39.86 13.17 -25.09
C SER A 130 38.98 12.64 -26.24
N SER A 131 37.99 11.79 -25.93
CA SER A 131 37.12 11.14 -26.91
C SER A 131 35.66 11.57 -26.72
N ALA A 132 35.06 12.16 -27.72
CA ALA A 132 33.61 12.43 -27.73
C ALA A 132 32.80 11.13 -27.63
N ALA A 133 33.34 10.02 -28.13
CA ALA A 133 32.65 8.72 -28.03
C ALA A 133 32.54 8.24 -26.57
N ASP A 134 33.56 8.52 -25.72
CA ASP A 134 33.50 8.16 -24.32
C ASP A 134 32.43 8.98 -23.56
N ILE A 135 32.27 10.27 -23.92
CA ILE A 135 31.22 11.11 -23.36
C ILE A 135 29.85 10.62 -23.80
N ILE A 136 29.69 10.28 -25.08
CA ILE A 136 28.43 9.69 -25.58
C ILE A 136 28.16 8.38 -24.84
N LEU A 137 29.15 7.49 -24.79
CA LEU A 137 29.01 6.20 -24.10
C LEU A 137 28.64 6.41 -22.62
N GLY A 138 29.35 7.28 -21.90
CA GLY A 138 29.09 7.55 -20.50
C GLY A 138 27.72 8.15 -20.25
N LEU A 139 27.25 9.09 -21.09
CA LEU A 139 25.95 9.74 -20.95
C LEU A 139 24.79 8.90 -21.55
N THR A 140 25.08 7.88 -22.37
CA THR A 140 24.08 6.98 -22.98
C THR A 140 24.21 5.53 -22.49
N ALA A 141 25.19 5.21 -21.69
CA ALA A 141 25.52 3.84 -21.24
C ALA A 141 24.36 3.15 -20.51
N ARG A 142 23.39 3.90 -19.96
CA ARG A 142 22.19 3.31 -19.42
C ARG A 142 21.09 3.01 -20.43
N GLN A 143 21.16 3.53 -21.63
CA GLN A 143 20.38 2.96 -22.73
C GLN A 143 20.88 1.56 -23.15
N GLN A 144 22.10 1.17 -22.69
CA GLN A 144 22.68 -0.16 -22.93
C GLN A 144 22.96 -0.94 -21.63
N ALA A 145 23.00 -0.28 -20.47
CA ALA A 145 23.17 -0.90 -19.14
C ALA A 145 21.87 -1.03 -18.30
N GLY A 146 20.74 -0.68 -18.85
CA GLY A 146 19.52 -1.44 -18.59
C GLY A 146 19.87 -2.85 -19.01
N ALA A 147 20.16 -3.75 -18.01
CA ALA A 147 20.68 -5.07 -18.22
C ALA A 147 20.28 -5.57 -19.61
N VAL A 148 21.27 -5.97 -20.41
CA VAL A 148 21.07 -7.05 -21.36
C VAL A 148 20.64 -8.23 -20.47
N VAL A 149 19.37 -8.21 -20.06
CA VAL A 149 18.67 -9.42 -19.77
C VAL A 149 18.60 -10.03 -21.15
N GLU A 150 19.52 -10.98 -21.43
CA GLU A 150 19.49 -11.80 -22.64
C GLU A 150 18.01 -12.07 -22.91
N GLU A 151 17.55 -11.64 -24.09
CA GLU A 151 16.27 -12.14 -24.56
C GLU A 151 16.36 -13.64 -24.36
N LEU A 152 15.49 -14.20 -23.52
CA LEU A 152 15.37 -15.65 -23.40
C LEU A 152 14.92 -16.13 -24.80
N ALA A 153 15.89 -16.29 -25.68
CA ALA A 153 15.65 -16.61 -27.08
C ALA A 153 14.95 -17.95 -27.13
N GLY A 154 13.68 -17.94 -27.58
CA GLY A 154 12.83 -19.13 -27.61
C GLY A 154 12.07 -19.42 -26.32
N ALA A 155 11.96 -18.49 -25.39
CA ALA A 155 11.11 -18.62 -24.19
C ALA A 155 9.62 -18.62 -24.57
N ASP A 156 8.86 -19.47 -23.90
CA ASP A 156 7.40 -19.37 -23.88
C ASP A 156 7.00 -18.07 -23.16
N PHE A 157 5.88 -17.44 -23.56
CA PHE A 157 5.40 -16.23 -22.90
C PHE A 157 3.89 -16.21 -22.72
N ALA A 158 3.43 -15.41 -21.74
CA ALA A 158 2.02 -15.09 -21.52
C ALA A 158 1.89 -13.62 -21.12
N ASP A 159 0.93 -12.91 -21.71
CA ASP A 159 0.55 -11.56 -21.27
C ASP A 159 -0.58 -11.69 -20.26
N VAL A 160 -0.41 -11.11 -19.08
CA VAL A 160 -1.33 -11.26 -17.95
C VAL A 160 -1.71 -9.90 -17.39
N PHE A 161 -2.99 -9.72 -17.14
CA PHE A 161 -3.52 -8.53 -16.50
C PHE A 161 -3.36 -8.64 -14.99
N VAL A 162 -2.74 -7.64 -14.34
CA VAL A 162 -2.58 -7.59 -12.89
C VAL A 162 -3.87 -7.08 -12.28
N ALA A 163 -4.64 -7.99 -11.70
CA ALA A 163 -5.83 -7.65 -10.94
C ALA A 163 -5.45 -6.95 -9.61
N GLY A 164 -6.37 -6.15 -9.05
CA GLY A 164 -6.13 -5.41 -7.80
C GLY A 164 -5.65 -3.97 -8.03
N LYS A 165 -5.93 -3.08 -7.06
CA LYS A 165 -5.62 -1.64 -7.16
C LYS A 165 -4.16 -1.30 -6.87
N ALA A 166 -3.53 -2.09 -6.01
CA ALA A 166 -2.19 -1.81 -5.51
C ALA A 166 -1.07 -2.37 -6.39
N GLY A 167 -1.39 -3.27 -7.36
CA GLY A 167 -0.42 -3.88 -8.26
C GLY A 167 0.53 -4.88 -7.57
N LEU A 168 1.73 -5.11 -8.15
CA LEU A 168 2.71 -6.02 -7.57
C LEU A 168 3.48 -5.37 -6.40
N HIS A 169 2.79 -5.15 -5.28
CA HIS A 169 3.45 -4.75 -4.03
C HIS A 169 3.92 -5.97 -3.21
N ALA A 170 4.42 -5.77 -1.97
CA ALA A 170 5.15 -6.80 -1.23
C ALA A 170 4.42 -8.15 -1.12
N ARG A 171 3.12 -8.19 -0.76
CA ARG A 171 2.38 -9.45 -0.61
C ARG A 171 2.22 -10.19 -1.95
N PRO A 172 1.69 -9.58 -3.02
CA PRO A 172 1.64 -10.19 -4.36
C PRO A 172 3.01 -10.57 -4.90
N ALA A 173 4.03 -9.70 -4.73
CA ALA A 173 5.38 -10.00 -5.21
C ALA A 173 6.03 -11.17 -4.45
N THR A 174 5.77 -11.31 -3.14
CA THR A 174 6.22 -12.46 -2.34
C THR A 174 5.56 -13.73 -2.84
N HIS A 175 4.23 -13.74 -2.97
CA HIS A 175 3.49 -14.91 -3.44
C HIS A 175 3.91 -15.32 -4.86
N PHE A 176 4.09 -14.34 -5.75
CA PHE A 176 4.61 -14.58 -7.10
C PHE A 176 6.00 -15.22 -7.05
N ALA A 177 6.94 -14.66 -6.26
CA ALA A 177 8.31 -15.16 -6.17
C ALA A 177 8.36 -16.55 -5.53
N GLU A 178 7.57 -16.82 -4.48
CA GLU A 178 7.45 -18.15 -3.86
C GLU A 178 6.96 -19.18 -4.87
N LEU A 179 5.88 -18.89 -5.60
CA LEU A 179 5.35 -19.75 -6.64
C LEU A 179 6.36 -19.95 -7.78
N ALA A 180 7.02 -18.88 -8.23
CA ALA A 180 8.05 -18.97 -9.27
C ALA A 180 9.25 -19.82 -8.87
N ASN A 181 9.61 -19.85 -7.57
CA ASN A 181 10.71 -20.65 -7.05
C ASN A 181 10.37 -22.15 -6.97
N THR A 182 9.12 -22.56 -7.09
CA THR A 182 8.74 -23.99 -7.16
C THR A 182 9.09 -24.62 -8.51
N PHE A 183 9.33 -23.82 -9.54
CA PHE A 183 9.65 -24.27 -10.91
C PHE A 183 11.15 -24.29 -11.17
N ALA A 184 11.60 -25.24 -11.99
CA ALA A 184 13.00 -25.33 -12.42
C ALA A 184 13.37 -24.29 -13.48
N SER A 185 12.38 -23.84 -14.29
CA SER A 185 12.56 -22.88 -15.38
C SER A 185 13.01 -21.51 -14.87
N THR A 186 13.78 -20.79 -15.69
CA THR A 186 14.08 -19.39 -15.50
C THR A 186 12.84 -18.56 -15.82
N ILE A 187 12.42 -17.67 -14.92
CA ILE A 187 11.21 -16.87 -15.05
C ILE A 187 11.57 -15.39 -15.05
N GLN A 188 11.08 -14.67 -16.04
CA GLN A 188 11.27 -13.23 -16.19
C GLN A 188 9.91 -12.54 -16.32
N VAL A 189 9.76 -11.41 -15.65
CA VAL A 189 8.56 -10.56 -15.75
C VAL A 189 8.93 -9.26 -16.44
N ARG A 190 8.19 -8.85 -17.46
CA ARG A 190 8.37 -7.58 -18.15
C ARG A 190 7.19 -6.66 -17.97
N PHE A 191 7.48 -5.41 -17.70
CA PHE A 191 6.49 -4.34 -17.65
C PHE A 191 7.04 -3.08 -18.28
N LYS A 192 6.40 -2.59 -19.34
CA LYS A 192 6.92 -1.51 -20.20
C LYS A 192 8.33 -1.86 -20.68
N ASP A 193 9.31 -1.00 -20.40
CA ASP A 193 10.70 -1.16 -20.83
C ASP A 193 11.58 -1.86 -19.76
N LYS A 194 10.97 -2.29 -18.64
CA LYS A 194 11.67 -2.93 -17.52
C LYS A 194 11.45 -4.44 -17.52
N ALA A 195 12.46 -5.16 -17.06
CA ALA A 195 12.40 -6.61 -16.85
C ALA A 195 12.93 -6.95 -15.46
N ALA A 196 12.36 -7.99 -14.84
CA ALA A 196 12.73 -8.45 -13.51
C ALA A 196 12.86 -9.97 -13.48
N ASN A 197 13.71 -10.46 -12.58
CA ASN A 197 13.75 -11.88 -12.25
C ASN A 197 12.49 -12.25 -11.47
N GLY A 198 11.65 -13.13 -12.04
CA GLY A 198 10.40 -13.57 -11.42
C GLY A 198 10.58 -14.36 -10.13
N LYS A 199 11.78 -14.85 -9.83
CA LYS A 199 12.11 -15.57 -8.60
C LYS A 199 12.63 -14.67 -7.48
N SER A 200 12.84 -13.37 -7.75
CA SER A 200 13.25 -12.37 -6.77
C SER A 200 12.13 -11.40 -6.49
N MET A 201 11.66 -11.37 -5.25
CA MET A 201 10.66 -10.40 -4.78
C MET A 201 11.16 -8.96 -4.96
N ALA A 202 12.44 -8.71 -4.65
CA ALA A 202 13.05 -7.40 -4.78
C ALA A 202 13.06 -6.92 -6.24
N SER A 203 13.40 -7.79 -7.19
CA SER A 203 13.35 -7.49 -8.62
C SER A 203 11.94 -7.20 -9.11
N LEU A 204 10.95 -7.97 -8.69
CA LEU A 204 9.54 -7.77 -9.04
C LEU A 204 9.00 -6.42 -8.56
N LEU A 205 9.34 -6.02 -7.33
CA LEU A 205 8.94 -4.74 -6.77
C LEU A 205 9.52 -3.54 -7.54
N LYS A 206 10.76 -3.65 -8.05
CA LYS A 206 11.41 -2.60 -8.87
C LYS A 206 10.72 -2.35 -10.21
N LEU A 207 9.90 -3.29 -10.71
CA LEU A 207 9.10 -3.05 -11.91
C LEU A 207 8.10 -1.91 -11.74
N GLY A 208 7.63 -1.67 -10.50
CA GLY A 208 6.64 -0.65 -10.21
C GLY A 208 5.30 -0.94 -10.90
N VAL A 209 4.91 -2.19 -11.01
CA VAL A 209 3.65 -2.60 -11.67
C VAL A 209 2.47 -2.14 -10.83
N HIS A 210 1.69 -1.22 -11.37
CA HIS A 210 0.45 -0.77 -10.72
C HIS A 210 -0.73 -1.68 -11.06
N GLY A 211 -1.77 -1.64 -10.27
CA GLY A 211 -3.01 -2.35 -10.55
C GLY A 211 -3.64 -1.93 -11.88
N GLY A 212 -4.28 -2.86 -12.55
CA GLY A 212 -4.84 -2.64 -13.87
C GLY A 212 -3.83 -2.66 -15.03
N ALA A 213 -2.54 -2.93 -14.76
CA ALA A 213 -1.52 -3.03 -15.79
C ALA A 213 -1.44 -4.44 -16.38
N THR A 214 -0.97 -4.54 -17.62
CA THR A 214 -0.63 -5.83 -18.24
C THR A 214 0.87 -6.04 -18.18
N ILE A 215 1.30 -7.18 -17.65
CA ILE A 215 2.69 -7.63 -17.60
C ILE A 215 2.89 -8.80 -18.54
N ARG A 216 4.12 -8.98 -19.02
CA ARG A 216 4.51 -10.15 -19.80
C ARG A 216 5.39 -11.07 -18.97
N LEU A 217 4.94 -12.29 -18.81
CA LEU A 217 5.68 -13.39 -18.20
C LEU A 217 6.44 -14.14 -19.27
N LEU A 218 7.71 -14.42 -19.05
CA LEU A 218 8.54 -15.27 -19.92
C LEU A 218 9.11 -16.40 -19.07
N ALA A 219 9.12 -17.61 -19.60
CA ALA A 219 9.71 -18.74 -18.97
C ALA A 219 10.53 -19.58 -19.95
N SER A 220 11.70 -20.07 -19.51
CA SER A 220 12.58 -20.93 -20.30
C SER A 220 13.12 -22.05 -19.42
N GLY A 221 12.87 -23.30 -19.80
CA GLY A 221 13.28 -24.48 -19.06
C GLY A 221 12.32 -25.65 -19.24
N PRO A 222 12.54 -26.75 -18.51
CA PRO A 222 11.82 -28.03 -18.72
C PRO A 222 10.33 -27.95 -18.35
N ASP A 223 9.93 -27.05 -17.47
CA ASP A 223 8.58 -26.85 -16.94
C ASP A 223 7.99 -25.46 -17.29
N SER A 224 8.53 -24.78 -18.36
CA SER A 224 8.18 -23.42 -18.75
C SER A 224 6.68 -23.19 -18.95
N GLN A 225 5.99 -24.10 -19.63
CA GLN A 225 4.56 -23.96 -19.91
C GLN A 225 3.68 -24.17 -18.66
N GLU A 226 4.12 -25.01 -17.74
CA GLU A 226 3.43 -25.23 -16.48
C GLU A 226 3.63 -24.02 -15.57
N ALA A 227 4.85 -23.50 -15.47
CA ALA A 227 5.19 -22.29 -14.75
C ALA A 227 4.38 -21.09 -15.24
N LEU A 228 4.32 -20.85 -16.58
CA LEU A 228 3.54 -19.75 -17.13
C LEU A 228 2.04 -19.86 -16.82
N ARG A 229 1.47 -21.07 -16.91
CA ARG A 229 0.05 -21.28 -16.59
C ARG A 229 -0.24 -20.99 -15.12
N ALA A 230 0.58 -21.51 -14.20
CA ALA A 230 0.42 -21.32 -12.76
C ALA A 230 0.60 -19.83 -12.36
N LEU A 231 1.67 -19.19 -12.85
CA LEU A 231 1.94 -17.78 -12.55
C LEU A 231 0.92 -16.84 -13.19
N ALA A 232 0.47 -17.12 -14.41
CA ALA A 232 -0.56 -16.34 -15.07
C ALA A 232 -1.90 -16.44 -14.32
N ALA A 233 -2.27 -17.62 -13.85
CA ALA A 233 -3.45 -17.83 -13.03
C ALA A 233 -3.33 -17.06 -11.70
N ALA A 234 -2.21 -17.17 -10.99
CA ALA A 234 -1.98 -16.49 -9.73
C ALA A 234 -2.01 -14.95 -9.86
N VAL A 235 -1.44 -14.39 -10.94
CA VAL A 235 -1.49 -12.94 -11.21
C VAL A 235 -2.91 -12.48 -11.55
N ALA A 236 -3.65 -13.24 -12.33
CA ALA A 236 -5.04 -12.94 -12.67
C ALA A 236 -5.95 -13.02 -11.44
N ASP A 237 -5.59 -13.83 -10.45
CA ASP A 237 -6.28 -14.01 -9.17
C ASP A 237 -5.89 -12.97 -8.10
N GLY A 238 -5.06 -12.00 -8.45
CA GLY A 238 -4.65 -10.93 -7.55
C GLY A 238 -3.58 -11.31 -6.54
N LEU A 239 -2.93 -12.50 -6.64
CA LEU A 239 -1.80 -12.91 -5.80
C LEU A 239 -2.07 -12.83 -4.28
N GLY A 240 -3.31 -13.11 -3.86
CA GLY A 240 -3.71 -13.13 -2.44
C GLY A 240 -3.98 -11.75 -1.85
N GLU A 241 -4.33 -10.74 -2.64
CA GLU A 241 -4.84 -9.46 -2.14
C GLU A 241 -6.28 -9.57 -1.66
N SER A 242 -6.50 -9.32 -0.37
CA SER A 242 -7.84 -8.99 0.15
C SER A 242 -7.97 -7.48 0.25
N GLU A 243 -8.95 -6.87 -0.40
CA GLU A 243 -9.25 -5.45 -0.20
C GLU A 243 -9.76 -5.24 1.24
N GLU A 244 -8.95 -4.60 2.08
CA GLU A 244 -9.42 -4.00 3.32
C GLU A 244 -10.33 -2.82 2.93
N THR A 245 -11.62 -2.96 3.21
CA THR A 245 -12.60 -1.89 3.04
C THR A 245 -12.27 -0.81 4.07
N GLU A 246 -11.77 0.34 3.64
CA GLU A 246 -11.65 1.52 4.50
C GLU A 246 -13.04 1.84 5.07
N ALA A 247 -13.18 1.67 6.38
CA ALA A 247 -14.34 2.17 7.09
C ALA A 247 -14.38 3.70 6.95
N ALA A 248 -15.53 4.25 6.59
CA ALA A 248 -15.73 5.69 6.51
C ALA A 248 -15.30 6.33 7.82
N ILE A 249 -14.30 7.21 7.77
CA ILE A 249 -13.78 7.91 8.94
C ILE A 249 -14.85 8.94 9.33
N ILE A 250 -15.59 8.66 10.39
CA ILE A 250 -16.39 9.68 11.10
C ILE A 250 -15.36 10.65 11.70
N PRO A 251 -15.48 11.99 11.49
CA PRO A 251 -14.54 12.93 12.07
C PRO A 251 -14.51 12.75 13.59
N ALA A 252 -13.39 12.26 14.11
CA ALA A 252 -13.21 12.12 15.55
C ALA A 252 -13.11 13.52 16.19
N ALA A 253 -13.64 13.67 17.38
CA ALA A 253 -13.52 14.92 18.14
C ALA A 253 -12.03 15.24 18.32
N HIS A 254 -11.62 16.48 18.00
CA HIS A 254 -10.26 16.97 18.14
C HIS A 254 -10.21 18.09 19.19
N TRP A 255 -9.03 18.32 19.73
CA TRP A 255 -8.79 19.39 20.69
C TRP A 255 -8.35 20.67 19.99
N GLU A 256 -8.81 21.82 20.48
CA GLU A 256 -8.36 23.13 20.00
C GLU A 256 -7.58 23.86 21.11
N PRO A 257 -6.42 24.48 20.78
CA PRO A 257 -5.65 25.24 21.76
C PRO A 257 -6.41 26.50 22.20
N VAL A 258 -6.18 26.91 23.46
CA VAL A 258 -6.78 28.13 24.03
C VAL A 258 -6.17 29.39 23.40
N GLY A 259 -4.89 29.28 22.96
CA GLY A 259 -4.14 30.38 22.35
C GLY A 259 -3.41 29.98 21.08
N THR A 260 -2.46 30.81 20.64
CA THR A 260 -1.60 30.48 19.50
C THR A 260 -0.44 29.63 20.00
N VAL A 261 -0.38 28.37 19.57
CA VAL A 261 0.66 27.42 19.94
C VAL A 261 1.43 26.98 18.69
N ALA A 262 2.76 26.87 18.79
CA ALA A 262 3.58 26.30 17.72
C ALA A 262 3.20 24.83 17.52
N SER A 263 2.95 24.45 16.28
CA SER A 263 2.57 23.08 15.94
C SER A 263 3.28 22.58 14.69
N LEU A 264 3.50 21.28 14.63
CA LEU A 264 3.85 20.55 13.42
C LEU A 264 2.60 19.87 12.88
N GLU A 265 2.43 19.93 11.57
CA GLU A 265 1.30 19.33 10.86
C GLU A 265 1.74 18.03 10.21
N GLY A 266 0.99 16.97 10.43
CA GLY A 266 1.09 15.66 9.83
C GLY A 266 -0.29 15.17 9.41
N VAL A 267 -0.47 13.87 9.38
CA VAL A 267 -1.73 13.20 9.03
C VAL A 267 -2.20 12.35 10.22
N SER A 268 -3.53 12.28 10.42
CA SER A 268 -4.12 11.41 11.45
C SER A 268 -3.75 9.94 11.21
N GLY A 269 -3.00 9.36 12.13
CA GLY A 269 -2.69 7.92 12.15
C GLY A 269 -3.68 7.14 13.01
N ALA A 270 -3.97 7.63 14.21
CA ALA A 270 -4.99 7.10 15.12
C ALA A 270 -5.56 8.25 15.96
N PRO A 271 -6.91 8.30 16.18
CA PRO A 271 -7.53 9.40 16.93
C PRO A 271 -7.17 9.37 18.41
N GLY A 272 -7.38 10.50 19.08
CA GLY A 272 -7.12 10.68 20.52
C GLY A 272 -6.11 11.78 20.79
N VAL A 273 -5.90 12.11 22.05
CA VAL A 273 -4.97 13.14 22.49
C VAL A 273 -3.98 12.57 23.50
N GLY A 274 -2.69 12.66 23.19
CA GLY A 274 -1.58 12.29 24.09
C GLY A 274 -0.88 13.52 24.65
N ILE A 275 -0.62 13.57 25.96
CA ILE A 275 0.04 14.70 26.62
C ILE A 275 1.22 14.17 27.42
N GLY A 276 2.44 14.56 27.07
CA GLY A 276 3.61 14.10 27.80
C GLY A 276 4.94 14.59 27.23
N PRO A 277 6.04 14.19 27.87
CA PRO A 277 7.37 14.48 27.37
C PRO A 277 7.68 13.68 26.10
N VAL A 278 8.39 14.30 25.17
CA VAL A 278 8.89 13.65 23.96
C VAL A 278 10.01 12.69 24.31
N PHE A 279 9.94 11.52 23.75
CA PHE A 279 10.97 10.51 23.78
C PHE A 279 11.36 10.13 22.33
N HIS A 280 12.64 10.34 21.96
CA HIS A 280 13.13 9.95 20.65
C HIS A 280 13.43 8.46 20.61
N TYR A 281 12.71 7.76 19.76
CA TYR A 281 12.98 6.38 19.43
C TYR A 281 14.16 6.35 18.45
N GLY A 282 15.36 6.30 19.01
CA GLY A 282 16.60 6.25 18.26
C GLY A 282 17.10 4.83 18.13
N VAL A 283 17.40 4.44 16.91
CA VAL A 283 18.14 3.20 16.66
C VAL A 283 19.61 3.54 16.68
N GLU A 284 20.34 2.91 17.59
CA GLU A 284 21.80 3.07 17.67
C GLU A 284 22.43 2.65 16.33
N ARG A 285 23.21 3.54 15.72
CA ARG A 285 23.86 3.26 14.44
C ARG A 285 24.98 2.26 14.68
N ILE A 286 24.86 1.08 14.13
CA ILE A 286 25.89 0.05 14.22
C ILE A 286 27.02 0.44 13.25
N GLU A 287 28.19 0.76 13.80
CA GLU A 287 29.39 1.01 12.99
C GLU A 287 29.93 -0.32 12.46
N THR A 288 30.19 -0.39 11.17
CA THR A 288 30.76 -1.57 10.51
C THR A 288 32.16 -1.29 10.03
N SER A 289 33.05 -2.25 10.22
CA SER A 289 34.40 -2.20 9.63
C SER A 289 34.36 -2.84 8.24
N GLU A 290 35.01 -2.20 7.29
CA GLU A 290 35.21 -2.73 5.95
C GLU A 290 36.21 -3.91 5.92
N GLU A 291 37.10 -3.99 6.92
CA GLU A 291 38.15 -4.99 7.00
C GLU A 291 37.59 -6.39 7.21
N SER A 292 38.01 -7.33 6.35
CA SER A 292 37.58 -8.72 6.35
C SER A 292 38.52 -9.62 7.15
N ARG A 293 37.98 -10.60 7.84
CA ARG A 293 38.75 -11.68 8.51
C ARG A 293 39.01 -12.87 7.58
N GLY A 294 38.60 -12.79 6.31
CA GLY A 294 38.71 -13.82 5.28
C GLY A 294 37.35 -14.28 4.78
N ALA A 295 37.23 -14.50 3.47
CA ALA A 295 35.95 -14.75 2.79
C ALA A 295 35.17 -15.95 3.39
N ASP A 296 35.82 -17.03 3.75
CA ASP A 296 35.17 -18.20 4.36
C ASP A 296 34.56 -17.89 5.72
N ILE A 297 35.28 -17.10 6.56
CA ILE A 297 34.84 -16.70 7.90
C ILE A 297 33.64 -15.76 7.79
N GLU A 298 33.75 -14.75 6.91
CA GLU A 298 32.70 -13.77 6.71
C GLU A 298 31.42 -14.41 6.10
N SER A 299 31.60 -15.30 5.13
CA SER A 299 30.47 -16.06 4.55
C SER A 299 29.80 -17.00 5.56
N ALA A 300 30.58 -17.62 6.46
CA ALA A 300 30.01 -18.42 7.54
C ALA A 300 29.26 -17.55 8.56
N ALA A 301 29.80 -16.39 8.93
CA ALA A 301 29.17 -15.42 9.83
C ALA A 301 27.82 -14.91 9.25
N LEU A 302 27.81 -14.58 7.95
CA LEU A 302 26.59 -14.16 7.27
C LEU A 302 25.51 -15.26 7.31
N ARG A 303 25.85 -16.49 6.93
CA ARG A 303 24.89 -17.62 6.97
C ARG A 303 24.32 -17.84 8.36
N HIS A 304 25.13 -17.73 9.40
CA HIS A 304 24.67 -17.89 10.79
C HIS A 304 23.70 -16.75 11.17
N ALA A 305 24.10 -15.50 10.87
CA ALA A 305 23.25 -14.33 11.15
C ALA A 305 21.92 -14.37 10.41
N LEU A 306 21.89 -14.84 9.15
CA LEU A 306 20.66 -15.01 8.39
C LEU A 306 19.75 -16.10 9.00
N ALA A 307 20.33 -17.23 9.44
CA ALA A 307 19.57 -18.30 10.09
C ALA A 307 18.97 -17.83 11.42
N ASP A 308 19.74 -17.12 12.24
CA ASP A 308 19.28 -16.57 13.51
C ASP A 308 18.19 -15.50 13.29
N ALA A 309 18.37 -14.60 12.31
CA ALA A 309 17.37 -13.61 11.94
C ALA A 309 16.05 -14.25 11.48
N ALA A 310 16.14 -15.33 10.70
CA ALA A 310 14.96 -16.06 10.26
C ALA A 310 14.23 -16.73 11.44
N ALA A 311 14.96 -17.32 12.38
CA ALA A 311 14.37 -17.91 13.59
C ALA A 311 13.67 -16.85 14.46
N GLU A 312 14.27 -15.68 14.66
CA GLU A 312 13.65 -14.57 15.38
C GLU A 312 12.35 -14.13 14.70
N LEU A 313 12.35 -13.96 13.36
CA LEU A 313 11.16 -13.53 12.60
C LEU A 313 10.04 -14.59 12.67
N GLN A 314 10.36 -15.87 12.60
CA GLN A 314 9.38 -16.95 12.73
C GLN A 314 8.73 -16.95 14.13
N GLN A 315 9.50 -16.67 15.18
CA GLN A 315 8.96 -16.56 16.53
C GLN A 315 8.00 -15.36 16.64
N ILE A 316 8.40 -14.19 16.14
CA ILE A 316 7.56 -12.99 16.13
C ILE A 316 6.29 -13.23 15.31
N GLN A 317 6.41 -13.89 14.16
CA GLN A 317 5.26 -14.25 13.33
C GLN A 317 4.26 -15.12 14.10
N ALA A 318 4.72 -16.16 14.78
CA ALA A 318 3.87 -17.04 15.57
C ALA A 318 3.16 -16.28 16.72
N ASP A 319 3.89 -15.43 17.42
CA ASP A 319 3.35 -14.61 18.53
C ASP A 319 2.29 -13.63 18.04
N VAL A 320 2.54 -12.95 16.89
CA VAL A 320 1.59 -12.01 16.28
C VAL A 320 0.38 -12.76 15.70
N GLU A 321 0.59 -13.92 15.08
CA GLU A 321 -0.50 -14.74 14.56
C GLU A 321 -1.46 -15.17 15.68
N GLN A 322 -0.92 -15.52 16.85
CA GLN A 322 -1.72 -15.90 18.01
C GLN A 322 -2.51 -14.72 18.61
N ARG A 323 -1.92 -13.51 18.64
CA ARG A 323 -2.53 -12.31 19.27
C ARG A 323 -3.46 -11.55 18.35
N SER A 324 -3.11 -11.47 17.08
CA SER A 324 -3.70 -10.51 16.12
C SER A 324 -4.15 -11.16 14.80
N GLY A 325 -3.95 -12.48 14.63
CA GLY A 325 -4.41 -13.25 13.49
C GLY A 325 -3.46 -13.27 12.28
N LYS A 326 -3.75 -14.15 11.32
CA LYS A 326 -2.90 -14.45 10.14
C LYS A 326 -2.62 -13.25 9.23
N GLY A 327 -3.58 -12.33 9.11
CA GLY A 327 -3.44 -11.15 8.25
C GLY A 327 -2.32 -10.23 8.69
N GLN A 328 -2.22 -9.93 9.99
CA GLN A 328 -1.15 -9.09 10.55
C GLN A 328 0.20 -9.81 10.57
N ALA A 329 0.20 -11.14 10.76
CA ALA A 329 1.41 -11.95 10.71
C ALA A 329 2.02 -12.08 9.29
N ALA A 330 1.25 -11.78 8.23
CA ALA A 330 1.70 -11.93 6.84
C ALA A 330 2.92 -11.06 6.48
N ILE A 331 3.12 -9.92 7.16
CA ILE A 331 4.28 -9.05 6.92
C ILE A 331 5.60 -9.73 7.26
N PHE A 332 5.62 -10.58 8.30
CA PHE A 332 6.83 -11.29 8.69
C PHE A 332 7.21 -12.40 7.70
N ARG A 333 6.24 -12.94 6.93
CA ARG A 333 6.54 -13.81 5.78
C ARG A 333 7.27 -13.04 4.68
N ALA A 334 6.85 -11.81 4.39
CA ALA A 334 7.57 -10.97 3.45
C ALA A 334 9.00 -10.67 3.93
N HIS A 335 9.21 -10.40 5.21
CA HIS A 335 10.54 -10.22 5.79
C HIS A 335 11.41 -11.48 5.68
N LEU A 336 10.85 -12.67 5.86
CA LEU A 336 11.56 -13.94 5.65
C LEU A 336 11.96 -14.13 4.18
N ALA A 337 11.10 -13.74 3.24
CA ALA A 337 11.41 -13.77 1.81
C ALA A 337 12.54 -12.79 1.44
N LEU A 338 12.60 -11.58 2.07
CA LEU A 338 13.70 -10.63 1.90
C LEU A 338 15.04 -11.20 2.37
N LEU A 339 15.07 -11.94 3.49
CA LEU A 339 16.28 -12.58 3.99
C LEU A 339 16.85 -13.64 3.03
N SER A 340 16.01 -14.27 2.22
CA SER A 340 16.37 -15.31 1.26
C SER A 340 16.43 -14.81 -0.19
N ASP A 341 16.35 -13.48 -0.42
CA ASP A 341 16.39 -12.91 -1.76
C ASP A 341 17.75 -13.21 -2.45
N ALA A 342 17.67 -13.93 -3.57
CA ALA A 342 18.86 -14.44 -4.25
C ALA A 342 19.76 -13.31 -4.78
N GLU A 343 19.18 -12.21 -5.29
CA GLU A 343 19.96 -11.09 -5.85
C GLU A 343 20.67 -10.31 -4.74
N LEU A 344 20.00 -10.12 -3.59
CA LEU A 344 20.63 -9.49 -2.42
C LEU A 344 21.81 -10.33 -1.94
N LEU A 345 21.60 -11.63 -1.77
CA LEU A 345 22.61 -12.54 -1.24
C LEU A 345 23.81 -12.64 -2.19
N GLU A 346 23.58 -12.75 -3.51
CA GLU A 346 24.64 -12.78 -4.51
C GLU A 346 25.50 -11.51 -4.45
N GLU A 347 24.88 -10.34 -4.36
CA GLU A 347 25.59 -9.07 -4.21
C GLU A 347 26.47 -9.04 -2.95
N VAL A 348 25.94 -9.49 -1.82
CA VAL A 348 26.68 -9.51 -0.54
C VAL A 348 27.84 -10.49 -0.61
N TYR A 349 27.65 -11.69 -1.15
CA TYR A 349 28.72 -12.67 -1.31
C TYR A 349 29.82 -12.19 -2.26
N LEU A 350 29.47 -11.53 -3.37
CA LEU A 350 30.48 -10.94 -4.28
C LEU A 350 31.36 -9.90 -3.57
N LYS A 351 30.78 -9.08 -2.68
CA LYS A 351 31.54 -8.13 -1.88
C LYS A 351 32.44 -8.83 -0.85
N ILE A 352 31.96 -9.90 -0.20
CA ILE A 352 32.75 -10.70 0.71
C ILE A 352 33.96 -11.34 -0.01
N ASP A 353 33.72 -11.91 -1.21
CA ASP A 353 34.75 -12.51 -2.04
C ASP A 353 35.79 -11.48 -2.53
N SER A 354 35.36 -10.20 -2.68
CA SER A 354 36.27 -9.09 -2.96
C SER A 354 37.07 -8.60 -1.74
N GLY A 355 36.98 -9.26 -0.58
CA GLY A 355 37.75 -9.02 0.62
C GLY A 355 37.11 -8.01 1.59
N LYS A 356 35.79 -7.84 1.54
CA LYS A 356 35.03 -7.01 2.50
C LYS A 356 34.46 -7.84 3.64
N SER A 357 34.19 -7.22 4.80
CA SER A 357 33.53 -7.89 5.91
C SER A 357 32.04 -8.16 5.59
N ALA A 358 31.45 -9.18 6.17
CA ALA A 358 30.04 -9.50 6.00
C ALA A 358 29.13 -8.37 6.48
N ALA A 359 29.46 -7.73 7.60
CA ALA A 359 28.67 -6.63 8.16
C ALA A 359 28.65 -5.42 7.22
N TRP A 360 29.80 -5.01 6.70
CA TRP A 360 29.88 -3.90 5.77
C TRP A 360 29.19 -4.22 4.44
N ALA A 361 29.46 -5.43 3.88
CA ALA A 361 28.84 -5.86 2.62
C ALA A 361 27.31 -5.88 2.70
N TRP A 362 26.77 -6.40 3.81
CA TRP A 362 25.34 -6.43 4.10
C TRP A 362 24.78 -5.01 4.22
N GLN A 363 25.41 -4.15 5.04
CA GLN A 363 24.98 -2.77 5.23
C GLN A 363 24.87 -2.03 3.89
N GLN A 364 25.91 -2.09 3.06
CA GLN A 364 25.94 -1.42 1.76
C GLN A 364 24.84 -1.93 0.80
N ALA A 365 24.59 -3.23 0.81
CA ALA A 365 23.52 -3.81 -0.02
C ALA A 365 22.12 -3.35 0.44
N ILE A 366 21.88 -3.29 1.74
CA ILE A 366 20.62 -2.82 2.32
C ILE A 366 20.43 -1.31 2.10
N GLU A 367 21.44 -0.48 2.39
CA GLU A 367 21.36 0.98 2.19
C GLU A 367 21.03 1.32 0.73
N ARG A 368 21.62 0.60 -0.22
CA ARG A 368 21.29 0.75 -1.64
C ARG A 368 19.82 0.40 -1.94
N ARG A 369 19.32 -0.73 -1.41
CA ARG A 369 17.92 -1.11 -1.59
C ARG A 369 16.96 -0.07 -1.01
N VAL A 370 17.23 0.39 0.20
CA VAL A 370 16.45 1.44 0.87
C VAL A 370 16.40 2.72 0.04
N ALA A 371 17.56 3.16 -0.50
CA ALA A 371 17.62 4.34 -1.34
C ALA A 371 16.82 4.17 -2.64
N GLU A 372 16.95 3.00 -3.29
CA GLU A 372 16.18 2.66 -4.51
C GLU A 372 14.66 2.71 -4.26
N PHE A 373 14.19 2.15 -3.14
CA PHE A 373 12.76 2.14 -2.81
C PHE A 373 12.21 3.52 -2.44
N ARG A 374 12.99 4.37 -1.77
CA ARG A 374 12.58 5.75 -1.46
C ARG A 374 12.41 6.64 -2.69
N GLN A 375 13.01 6.28 -3.83
CA GLN A 375 12.89 7.01 -5.09
C GLN A 375 11.70 6.57 -5.96
N ILE A 376 10.95 5.55 -5.55
CA ILE A 376 9.79 5.07 -6.31
C ILE A 376 8.65 6.07 -6.14
N GLU A 377 8.07 6.55 -7.26
CA GLU A 377 6.94 7.51 -7.26
C GLU A 377 5.67 6.98 -6.57
N ASN A 378 5.52 5.66 -6.49
CA ASN A 378 4.40 5.02 -5.80
C ASN A 378 4.65 5.04 -4.29
N GLU A 379 3.87 5.83 -3.56
CA GLU A 379 3.98 6.06 -2.12
C GLU A 379 3.92 4.75 -1.31
N ARG A 380 3.05 3.81 -1.67
CA ARG A 380 2.94 2.48 -1.02
C ARG A 380 4.17 1.60 -1.23
N LEU A 381 4.87 1.75 -2.35
CA LEU A 381 6.12 1.04 -2.60
C LEU A 381 7.29 1.72 -1.89
N ALA A 382 7.31 3.04 -1.81
CA ALA A 382 8.31 3.79 -1.06
C ALA A 382 8.27 3.47 0.45
N GLU A 383 7.08 3.23 1.02
CA GLU A 383 6.89 2.78 2.40
C GLU A 383 7.62 1.47 2.71
N ARG A 384 7.91 0.63 1.69
CA ARG A 384 8.65 -0.64 1.86
C ARG A 384 10.14 -0.48 2.16
N ALA A 385 10.67 0.73 2.02
CA ALA A 385 12.01 1.04 2.51
C ALA A 385 12.17 0.73 4.02
N ALA A 386 11.08 0.83 4.80
CA ALA A 386 11.05 0.47 6.22
C ALA A 386 11.27 -1.04 6.45
N ASP A 387 10.68 -1.90 5.61
CA ASP A 387 10.84 -3.36 5.70
C ASP A 387 12.30 -3.76 5.43
N TRP A 388 12.93 -3.16 4.42
CA TRP A 388 14.36 -3.36 4.14
C TRP A 388 15.24 -2.92 5.30
N ASN A 389 14.92 -1.80 5.93
CA ASN A 389 15.64 -1.32 7.10
C ASN A 389 15.48 -2.27 8.30
N ASP A 390 14.28 -2.83 8.56
CA ASP A 390 14.04 -3.77 9.66
C ASP A 390 14.87 -5.05 9.47
N VAL A 391 14.75 -5.68 8.30
CA VAL A 391 15.51 -6.90 7.96
C VAL A 391 17.02 -6.60 7.97
N GLY A 392 17.42 -5.47 7.40
CA GLY A 392 18.82 -5.04 7.34
C GLY A 392 19.46 -4.88 8.71
N ARG A 393 18.79 -4.18 9.60
CA ARG A 393 19.25 -3.94 10.98
C ARG A 393 19.33 -5.22 11.80
N ARG A 394 18.38 -6.13 11.65
CA ARG A 394 18.35 -7.40 12.35
C ARG A 394 19.59 -8.23 12.06
N VAL A 395 19.90 -8.43 10.79
CA VAL A 395 21.10 -9.19 10.39
C VAL A 395 22.37 -8.45 10.79
N LEU A 396 22.43 -7.12 10.62
CA LEU A 396 23.58 -6.32 10.98
C LEU A 396 23.90 -6.40 12.48
N ARG A 397 22.87 -6.36 13.35
CA ARG A 397 22.99 -6.55 14.79
C ARG A 397 23.61 -7.91 15.14
N LEU A 398 23.15 -8.97 14.49
CA LEU A 398 23.67 -10.31 14.69
C LEU A 398 25.11 -10.45 14.22
N LEU A 399 25.46 -9.86 13.06
CA LEU A 399 26.83 -9.83 12.55
C LEU A 399 27.79 -9.05 13.46
N ALA A 400 27.30 -7.95 14.05
CA ALA A 400 28.07 -7.13 14.97
C ALA A 400 28.19 -7.72 16.38
N GLY A 401 27.46 -8.83 16.68
CA GLY A 401 27.46 -9.47 18.00
C GLY A 401 26.84 -8.59 19.09
N VAL A 402 26.02 -7.60 18.71
CA VAL A 402 25.34 -6.71 19.65
C VAL A 402 24.17 -7.47 20.29
N LYS A 403 24.30 -7.73 21.60
CA LYS A 403 23.29 -8.47 22.37
C LYS A 403 22.11 -7.63 22.83
N ASN A 404 22.06 -6.34 22.50
CA ASN A 404 21.00 -5.47 22.97
C ASN A 404 19.67 -5.72 22.25
N GLU A 405 18.66 -5.85 23.04
CA GLU A 405 17.27 -6.13 22.71
C GLU A 405 16.57 -4.91 22.08
N GLY A 406 16.97 -4.46 20.91
CA GLY A 406 16.27 -3.39 20.19
C GLY A 406 16.37 -1.99 20.84
N PRO A 407 15.72 -0.98 20.26
CA PRO A 407 15.73 0.38 20.77
C PRO A 407 15.12 0.44 22.20
N VAL A 408 15.67 1.32 23.02
CA VAL A 408 15.21 1.51 24.41
C VAL A 408 13.81 2.13 24.38
N LEU A 409 12.82 1.41 24.91
CA LEU A 409 11.50 1.98 25.15
C LEU A 409 11.53 2.90 26.38
N PRO A 410 10.66 3.93 26.44
CA PRO A 410 10.63 4.82 27.58
C PRO A 410 10.28 4.05 28.86
N SER A 411 10.99 4.34 29.95
CA SER A 411 10.69 3.82 31.29
C SER A 411 9.61 4.62 32.02
N THR A 412 9.21 5.75 31.48
CA THR A 412 8.15 6.63 31.99
C THR A 412 7.21 7.01 30.83
N PRO A 413 5.91 7.24 31.12
CA PRO A 413 4.96 7.60 30.06
C PRO A 413 5.39 8.82 29.25
N GLY A 414 5.37 8.71 27.91
CA GLY A 414 5.78 9.79 27.01
C GLY A 414 5.26 9.65 25.58
N ILE A 415 5.48 10.69 24.80
CA ILE A 415 5.17 10.74 23.36
C ILE A 415 6.39 10.18 22.62
N LEU A 416 6.19 9.10 21.89
CA LEU A 416 7.22 8.44 21.10
C LEU A 416 7.42 9.20 19.78
N VAL A 417 8.62 9.66 19.49
CA VAL A 417 9.00 10.29 18.22
C VAL A 417 9.97 9.38 17.49
N ALA A 418 9.66 9.03 16.26
CA ALA A 418 10.48 8.15 15.41
C ALA A 418 10.53 8.66 13.96
N GLU A 419 11.51 8.20 13.18
CA GLU A 419 11.48 8.37 11.72
C GLU A 419 10.30 7.59 11.12
N ASP A 420 10.22 6.32 11.45
CA ASP A 420 9.11 5.38 11.25
C ASP A 420 9.30 4.22 12.23
N LEU A 421 8.27 3.43 12.46
CA LEU A 421 8.35 2.25 13.32
C LEU A 421 8.26 0.98 12.46
N ALA A 422 9.24 0.11 12.65
CA ALA A 422 9.19 -1.20 12.02
C ALA A 422 8.11 -2.09 12.66
N PRO A 423 7.59 -3.09 11.94
CA PRO A 423 6.61 -4.03 12.48
C PRO A 423 7.06 -4.75 13.76
N SER A 424 8.36 -5.05 13.84
CA SER A 424 8.96 -5.67 15.03
C SER A 424 9.02 -4.72 16.25
N ASP A 425 9.15 -3.42 15.99
CA ASP A 425 9.18 -2.40 17.05
C ASP A 425 7.79 -2.20 17.64
N THR A 426 6.77 -2.13 16.77
CA THR A 426 5.37 -1.92 17.19
C THR A 426 4.79 -3.08 17.99
N ALA A 427 5.23 -4.32 17.74
CA ALA A 427 4.80 -5.50 18.50
C ALA A 427 5.24 -5.46 19.99
N ARG A 428 6.17 -4.58 20.35
CA ARG A 428 6.74 -4.45 21.70
C ARG A 428 6.23 -3.22 22.46
N LEU A 429 5.38 -2.39 21.84
CA LEU A 429 4.86 -1.18 22.47
C LEU A 429 3.93 -1.53 23.65
N ASP A 430 4.13 -0.83 24.78
CA ASP A 430 3.25 -0.90 25.93
C ASP A 430 2.34 0.36 25.96
N PRO A 431 1.02 0.22 25.76
CA PRO A 431 0.09 1.36 25.79
C PRO A 431 0.10 2.15 27.10
N ALA A 432 0.55 1.55 28.21
CA ALA A 432 0.67 2.25 29.47
C ALA A 432 1.83 3.26 29.50
N LEU A 433 2.86 3.05 28.67
CA LEU A 433 4.05 3.89 28.60
C LEU A 433 4.07 4.79 27.35
N ILE A 434 3.31 4.48 26.32
CA ILE A 434 3.26 5.26 25.08
C ILE A 434 1.96 6.07 25.04
N LEU A 435 2.07 7.37 25.33
CA LEU A 435 0.94 8.29 25.36
C LEU A 435 0.48 8.75 23.97
N ALA A 436 1.39 8.76 23.01
CA ALA A 436 1.12 8.98 21.58
C ALA A 436 2.33 8.54 20.75
N ILE A 437 2.11 8.28 19.46
CA ILE A 437 3.14 7.98 18.48
C ILE A 437 3.17 9.11 17.44
N CYS A 438 4.37 9.66 17.19
CA CYS A 438 4.62 10.72 16.20
C CYS A 438 5.73 10.27 15.26
N THR A 439 5.46 10.12 13.97
CA THR A 439 6.48 9.73 12.99
C THR A 439 6.79 10.83 11.99
N ALA A 440 8.06 10.95 11.60
CA ALA A 440 8.50 11.87 10.56
C ALA A 440 7.96 11.44 9.17
N GLY A 441 8.00 10.15 8.88
CA GLY A 441 7.47 9.53 7.68
C GLY A 441 6.15 8.79 7.90
N GLY A 442 5.69 8.11 6.85
CA GLY A 442 4.48 7.27 6.86
C GLY A 442 3.19 8.00 6.51
N GLY A 443 2.18 7.23 6.14
CA GLY A 443 0.83 7.69 5.79
C GLY A 443 -0.26 7.06 6.68
N PRO A 444 -1.55 7.40 6.46
CA PRO A 444 -2.67 6.86 7.26
C PRO A 444 -2.82 5.34 7.17
N THR A 445 -2.30 4.75 6.10
CA THR A 445 -2.29 3.32 5.82
C THR A 445 -0.99 2.64 6.24
N ALA A 446 0.00 3.40 6.73
CA ALA A 446 1.27 2.86 7.21
C ALA A 446 1.06 1.89 8.38
N HIS A 447 1.97 0.94 8.50
CA HIS A 447 1.89 -0.09 9.54
C HIS A 447 1.81 0.50 10.95
N THR A 448 2.57 1.56 11.21
CA THR A 448 2.53 2.31 12.47
C THR A 448 1.12 2.82 12.79
N ALA A 449 0.40 3.38 11.82
CA ALA A 449 -0.95 3.90 12.01
C ALA A 449 -1.98 2.78 12.27
N ILE A 450 -1.85 1.65 11.58
CA ILE A 450 -2.73 0.48 11.77
C ILE A 450 -2.56 -0.10 13.17
N ILE A 451 -1.32 -0.28 13.63
CA ILE A 451 -1.07 -0.82 14.96
C ILE A 451 -1.45 0.18 16.06
N ALA A 452 -1.16 1.47 15.88
CA ALA A 452 -1.57 2.50 16.84
C ALA A 452 -3.09 2.45 17.07
N ARG A 453 -3.88 2.31 16.00
CA ARG A 453 -5.34 2.11 16.09
C ARG A 453 -5.72 0.83 16.84
N SER A 454 -5.03 -0.27 16.59
CA SER A 454 -5.33 -1.55 17.26
C SER A 454 -4.98 -1.55 18.75
N LEU A 455 -4.05 -0.70 19.17
CA LEU A 455 -3.63 -0.52 20.56
C LEU A 455 -4.31 0.66 21.25
N ASP A 456 -5.21 1.37 20.56
CA ASP A 456 -5.87 2.59 21.01
C ASP A 456 -4.89 3.69 21.48
N ILE A 457 -3.75 3.80 20.79
CA ILE A 457 -2.72 4.82 21.04
C ILE A 457 -2.89 5.94 20.02
N PRO A 458 -3.06 7.22 20.44
CA PRO A 458 -3.09 8.36 19.53
C PRO A 458 -1.85 8.39 18.63
N ALA A 459 -2.02 8.62 17.29
CA ALA A 459 -0.88 8.65 16.40
C ALA A 459 -0.98 9.74 15.34
N ILE A 460 0.16 10.37 15.05
CA ILE A 460 0.36 11.33 13.98
C ILE A 460 1.50 10.84 13.11
N VAL A 461 1.28 10.74 11.81
CA VAL A 461 2.27 10.28 10.84
C VAL A 461 2.59 11.37 9.84
N GLY A 462 3.77 11.33 9.21
CA GLY A 462 4.14 12.29 8.17
C GLY A 462 4.43 13.70 8.66
N LEU A 463 4.91 13.88 9.90
CA LEU A 463 5.25 15.18 10.48
C LEU A 463 6.48 15.86 9.86
N GLY A 464 7.24 15.13 9.01
CA GLY A 464 8.49 15.61 8.43
C GLY A 464 9.66 15.57 9.41
N ALA A 465 10.87 15.80 8.88
CA ALA A 465 12.12 15.68 9.64
C ALA A 465 12.20 16.63 10.85
N SER A 466 11.47 17.74 10.85
CA SER A 466 11.46 18.74 11.93
C SER A 466 10.95 18.19 13.28
N VAL A 467 10.26 17.05 13.30
CA VAL A 467 9.85 16.40 14.55
C VAL A 467 11.06 15.94 15.39
N HIS A 468 12.19 15.66 14.75
CA HIS A 468 13.44 15.27 15.42
C HIS A 468 14.16 16.43 16.08
N ASP A 469 13.85 17.67 15.69
CA ASP A 469 14.45 18.88 16.28
C ASP A 469 13.86 19.20 17.66
N ILE A 470 12.79 18.55 18.07
CA ILE A 470 12.17 18.74 19.38
C ILE A 470 13.06 18.08 20.44
N PRO A 471 13.56 18.83 21.44
CA PRO A 471 14.42 18.24 22.47
C PRO A 471 13.70 17.15 23.26
N ALA A 472 14.39 16.05 23.56
CA ALA A 472 13.87 15.01 24.43
C ALA A 472 13.45 15.58 25.80
N GLY A 473 12.33 15.12 26.33
CA GLY A 473 11.76 15.63 27.58
C GLY A 473 10.88 16.87 27.42
N THR A 474 10.79 17.47 26.21
CA THR A 474 9.86 18.57 25.95
C THR A 474 8.43 18.08 26.06
N VAL A 475 7.61 18.74 26.88
CA VAL A 475 6.20 18.40 27.03
C VAL A 475 5.44 18.92 25.82
N CYS A 476 4.76 17.99 25.12
CA CYS A 476 3.97 18.26 23.94
C CYS A 476 2.53 17.74 24.10
N ILE A 477 1.64 18.23 23.22
CA ILE A 477 0.29 17.69 23.05
C ILE A 477 0.22 17.12 21.63
N ALA A 478 -0.05 15.82 21.51
CA ALA A 478 -0.27 15.14 20.25
C ALA A 478 -1.77 14.92 20.04
N ASP A 479 -2.38 15.62 19.10
CA ASP A 479 -3.76 15.40 18.66
C ASP A 479 -3.77 14.51 17.43
N GLY A 480 -3.98 13.22 17.65
CA GLY A 480 -4.03 12.23 16.60
C GLY A 480 -5.24 12.36 15.67
N ALA A 481 -6.35 12.94 16.15
CA ALA A 481 -7.53 13.20 15.32
C ALA A 481 -7.30 14.35 14.35
N ALA A 482 -6.71 15.46 14.84
CA ALA A 482 -6.35 16.63 14.03
C ALA A 482 -5.07 16.41 13.19
N GLY A 483 -4.25 15.40 13.50
CA GLY A 483 -2.94 15.20 12.87
C GLY A 483 -1.92 16.28 13.27
N ARG A 484 -2.00 16.85 14.47
CA ARG A 484 -1.17 17.97 14.91
C ARG A 484 -0.40 17.67 16.19
N LEU A 485 0.89 18.00 16.17
CA LEU A 485 1.76 17.95 17.34
C LEU A 485 2.08 19.37 17.81
N TYR A 486 1.59 19.76 18.99
CA TYR A 486 1.83 21.05 19.61
C TYR A 486 3.06 21.02 20.48
N THR A 487 4.10 21.82 20.15
CA THR A 487 5.46 21.66 20.69
C THR A 487 5.81 22.54 21.88
N ALA A 488 5.03 23.58 22.13
CA ALA A 488 5.25 24.49 23.25
C ALA A 488 3.92 24.95 23.87
N PRO A 489 3.09 24.01 24.39
CA PRO A 489 1.81 24.35 24.96
C PRO A 489 1.96 25.16 26.25
N SER A 490 1.11 26.15 26.47
CA SER A 490 1.01 26.91 27.71
C SER A 490 0.41 26.05 28.84
N ALA A 491 0.48 26.51 30.07
CA ALA A 491 -0.18 25.86 31.19
C ALA A 491 -1.69 25.73 31.00
N ASP A 492 -2.32 26.74 30.40
CA ASP A 492 -3.76 26.76 30.12
C ASP A 492 -4.12 25.76 29.00
N ASP A 493 -3.26 25.61 27.95
CA ASP A 493 -3.42 24.60 26.92
C ASP A 493 -3.32 23.17 27.49
N LEU A 494 -2.34 22.93 28.36
CA LEU A 494 -2.17 21.63 29.03
C LEU A 494 -3.38 21.29 29.93
N GLU A 495 -3.93 22.27 30.65
CA GLU A 495 -5.12 22.07 31.48
C GLU A 495 -6.35 21.80 30.59
N SER A 496 -6.53 22.58 29.52
CA SER A 496 -7.61 22.39 28.57
C SER A 496 -7.54 21.02 27.88
N ALA A 497 -6.37 20.62 27.43
CA ALA A 497 -6.17 19.30 26.79
C ALA A 497 -6.42 18.13 27.76
N ARG A 498 -6.01 18.25 29.04
CA ARG A 498 -6.34 17.26 30.09
C ARG A 498 -7.83 17.15 30.33
N LYS A 499 -8.54 18.30 30.40
CA LYS A 499 -10.02 18.31 30.54
C LYS A 499 -10.68 17.63 29.33
N PHE A 500 -10.15 17.88 28.12
CA PHE A 500 -10.63 17.22 26.90
C PHE A 500 -10.41 15.71 26.95
N GLN A 501 -9.22 15.23 27.36
CA GLN A 501 -8.95 13.80 27.55
C GLN A 501 -9.91 13.18 28.58
N GLN A 502 -10.13 13.84 29.71
CA GLN A 502 -11.07 13.38 30.74
C GLN A 502 -12.50 13.31 30.22
N THR A 503 -12.92 14.28 29.42
CA THR A 503 -14.24 14.31 28.78
C THR A 503 -14.38 13.16 27.78
N LEU A 504 -13.36 12.91 26.95
CA LEU A 504 -13.35 11.77 26.03
C LEU A 504 -13.40 10.44 26.78
N ALA A 505 -12.57 10.28 27.81
CA ALA A 505 -12.56 9.07 28.64
C ALA A 505 -13.91 8.84 29.33
N ALA A 506 -14.49 9.89 29.94
CA ALA A 506 -15.80 9.81 30.57
C ALA A 506 -16.90 9.43 29.55
N ARG A 507 -16.83 9.98 28.35
CA ARG A 507 -17.76 9.69 27.25
C ARG A 507 -17.61 8.25 26.74
N ASN A 508 -16.38 7.74 26.63
CA ASN A 508 -16.10 6.36 26.28
C ASN A 508 -16.56 5.40 27.39
N ASP A 509 -16.35 5.75 28.65
CA ASP A 509 -16.83 4.99 29.81
C ASP A 509 -18.36 4.96 29.87
N GLU A 510 -19.02 6.10 29.61
CA GLU A 510 -20.47 6.18 29.52
C GLU A 510 -21.02 5.34 28.39
N ALA A 511 -20.47 5.50 27.17
CA ALA A 511 -20.78 4.67 26.02
C ALA A 511 -20.56 3.17 26.29
N SER A 512 -19.49 2.85 26.99
CA SER A 512 -19.16 1.47 27.38
C SER A 512 -20.17 0.88 28.38
N ARG A 513 -20.70 1.70 29.29
CA ARG A 513 -21.75 1.28 30.23
C ARG A 513 -23.10 1.17 29.55
N GLU A 514 -23.38 2.05 28.61
CA GLU A 514 -24.66 2.11 27.89
C GLU A 514 -24.70 1.23 26.64
N ARG A 515 -23.61 0.57 26.28
CA ARG A 515 -23.49 -0.24 25.05
C ARG A 515 -24.58 -1.31 24.90
N PHE A 516 -25.18 -1.77 26.00
CA PHE A 516 -26.29 -2.71 25.99
C PHE A 516 -27.67 -2.05 26.18
N ALA A 517 -27.70 -0.72 26.29
CA ALA A 517 -28.98 0.00 26.35
C ALA A 517 -29.63 0.04 24.96
N PRO A 518 -30.94 -0.08 24.87
CA PRO A 518 -31.64 -0.01 23.58
C PRO A 518 -31.48 1.39 22.95
N ALA A 519 -31.18 1.45 21.67
CA ALA A 519 -31.15 2.71 20.93
C ALA A 519 -32.57 3.20 20.70
N LEU A 520 -32.87 4.42 21.22
CA LEU A 520 -34.19 5.05 21.12
C LEU A 520 -34.07 6.36 20.34
N MET A 521 -34.98 6.57 19.40
CA MET A 521 -35.19 7.86 18.75
C MET A 521 -35.85 8.87 19.69
N LEU A 522 -35.86 10.14 19.36
CA LEU A 522 -36.50 11.19 20.18
C LEU A 522 -38.00 11.00 20.41
N ASP A 523 -38.67 10.31 19.51
CA ASP A 523 -40.09 9.95 19.60
C ASP A 523 -40.33 8.66 20.39
N GLY A 524 -39.28 8.03 20.94
CA GLY A 524 -39.35 6.77 21.68
C GLY A 524 -39.29 5.52 20.81
N HIS A 525 -39.21 5.64 19.49
CA HIS A 525 -39.04 4.49 18.62
C HIS A 525 -37.72 3.78 18.86
N ARG A 526 -37.75 2.46 19.08
CA ARG A 526 -36.55 1.63 19.26
C ARG A 526 -35.98 1.26 17.89
N VAL A 527 -34.70 1.41 17.75
CA VAL A 527 -33.90 0.96 16.60
C VAL A 527 -32.96 -0.15 17.04
N GLU A 528 -32.98 -1.29 16.37
CA GLU A 528 -32.05 -2.37 16.66
C GLU A 528 -30.67 -2.03 16.10
N VAL A 529 -29.64 -2.20 16.93
CA VAL A 529 -28.22 -1.99 16.55
C VAL A 529 -27.56 -3.34 16.33
N VAL A 530 -27.26 -3.67 15.09
CA VAL A 530 -26.71 -4.96 14.69
C VAL A 530 -25.35 -4.81 14.02
N ALA A 531 -24.52 -5.86 14.11
CA ALA A 531 -23.17 -5.85 13.57
C ALA A 531 -23.12 -6.32 12.10
N ASN A 532 -22.12 -5.85 11.36
CA ASN A 532 -21.67 -6.45 10.11
C ASN A 532 -20.39 -7.21 10.38
N ILE A 533 -20.34 -8.50 10.06
CA ILE A 533 -19.18 -9.36 10.29
C ILE A 533 -18.81 -10.17 9.03
N GLY A 534 -17.56 -10.61 8.96
CA GLY A 534 -17.04 -11.50 7.92
C GLY A 534 -16.38 -12.76 8.47
N LYS A 535 -16.00 -12.76 9.76
CA LYS A 535 -15.23 -13.86 10.38
C LYS A 535 -15.86 -14.31 11.69
N LEU A 536 -15.64 -15.59 12.05
CA LEU A 536 -16.12 -16.15 13.31
C LEU A 536 -15.59 -15.38 14.54
N SER A 537 -14.35 -14.94 14.52
CA SER A 537 -13.74 -14.17 15.62
C SER A 537 -14.43 -12.82 15.89
N GLU A 538 -15.13 -12.26 14.93
CA GLU A 538 -15.83 -10.99 15.05
C GLU A 538 -17.20 -11.13 15.76
N ALA A 539 -17.78 -12.35 15.78
CA ALA A 539 -19.07 -12.57 16.38
C ALA A 539 -19.08 -12.32 17.90
N ALA A 540 -18.08 -12.82 18.62
CA ALA A 540 -17.93 -12.57 20.05
C ALA A 540 -17.67 -11.08 20.36
N ALA A 541 -16.78 -10.45 19.58
CA ALA A 541 -16.49 -9.02 19.71
C ALA A 541 -17.72 -8.13 19.47
N ALA A 542 -18.57 -8.50 18.49
CA ALA A 542 -19.83 -7.81 18.24
C ALA A 542 -20.78 -7.83 19.44
N VAL A 543 -20.93 -8.99 20.10
CA VAL A 543 -21.72 -9.13 21.32
C VAL A 543 -21.13 -8.29 22.46
N GLU A 544 -19.83 -8.33 22.64
CA GLU A 544 -19.15 -7.52 23.66
C GLU A 544 -19.29 -6.02 23.40
N ALA A 545 -19.35 -5.59 22.15
CA ALA A 545 -19.61 -4.21 21.75
C ALA A 545 -21.07 -3.78 21.93
N GLY A 546 -21.98 -4.70 22.29
CA GLY A 546 -23.39 -4.42 22.53
C GLY A 546 -24.30 -4.61 21.31
N ALA A 547 -23.86 -5.30 20.27
CA ALA A 547 -24.71 -5.61 19.14
C ALA A 547 -25.88 -6.52 19.55
N GLU A 548 -27.06 -6.20 19.04
CA GLU A 548 -28.32 -6.95 19.29
C GLU A 548 -28.48 -8.15 18.33
N GLY A 549 -27.46 -8.41 17.49
CA GLY A 549 -27.37 -9.49 16.53
C GLY A 549 -26.40 -9.17 15.41
N VAL A 550 -26.39 -10.04 14.43
CA VAL A 550 -25.63 -9.82 13.18
C VAL A 550 -26.64 -9.52 12.05
N GLY A 551 -26.65 -8.28 11.61
CA GLY A 551 -27.51 -7.79 10.53
C GLY A 551 -26.96 -8.15 9.14
N LEU A 552 -25.64 -8.41 9.04
CA LEU A 552 -25.01 -8.86 7.82
C LEU A 552 -23.77 -9.71 8.14
N MET A 553 -23.82 -10.99 7.84
CA MET A 553 -22.65 -11.83 7.66
C MET A 553 -22.28 -11.84 6.17
N ARG A 554 -21.10 -11.31 5.86
CA ARG A 554 -20.52 -11.34 4.51
C ARG A 554 -19.88 -12.70 4.28
N THR A 555 -20.49 -13.53 3.46
CA THR A 555 -20.02 -14.90 3.21
C THR A 555 -18.88 -14.99 2.19
N GLU A 556 -18.58 -13.91 1.47
CA GLU A 556 -17.54 -13.85 0.46
C GLU A 556 -16.18 -14.27 1.00
N PHE A 557 -15.87 -13.96 2.27
CA PHE A 557 -14.62 -14.34 2.93
C PHE A 557 -14.38 -15.85 3.05
N LEU A 558 -15.42 -16.65 2.84
CA LEU A 558 -15.32 -18.12 2.79
C LEU A 558 -14.96 -18.64 1.39
N PHE A 559 -15.02 -17.77 0.38
CA PHE A 559 -14.83 -18.12 -1.02
C PHE A 559 -13.64 -17.39 -1.64
N LEU A 560 -13.33 -16.17 -1.17
CA LEU A 560 -12.19 -15.38 -1.64
C LEU A 560 -10.89 -15.86 -0.97
N ASP A 561 -9.76 -15.59 -1.61
CA ASP A 561 -8.41 -15.93 -1.13
C ASP A 561 -8.19 -17.44 -0.90
N ARG A 562 -8.79 -18.28 -1.75
CA ARG A 562 -8.72 -19.74 -1.69
C ARG A 562 -8.55 -20.34 -3.09
N ASP A 563 -7.95 -21.51 -3.16
CA ASP A 563 -7.80 -22.28 -4.39
C ASP A 563 -9.07 -23.09 -4.71
N GLU A 564 -9.90 -23.38 -3.70
CA GLU A 564 -11.15 -24.13 -3.79
C GLU A 564 -12.22 -23.46 -2.90
N PRO A 565 -13.52 -23.58 -3.25
CA PRO A 565 -14.59 -23.07 -2.40
C PRO A 565 -14.60 -23.80 -1.05
N ALA A 566 -14.96 -23.07 0.02
CA ALA A 566 -15.19 -23.71 1.31
C ALA A 566 -16.21 -24.83 1.19
N SER A 567 -15.89 -26.00 1.72
CA SER A 567 -16.80 -27.16 1.69
C SER A 567 -18.08 -26.90 2.48
N GLU A 568 -19.16 -27.66 2.21
CA GLU A 568 -20.40 -27.58 2.99
C GLU A 568 -20.15 -27.74 4.49
N ASP A 569 -19.27 -28.70 4.88
CA ASP A 569 -18.95 -28.97 6.28
C ASP A 569 -18.22 -27.77 6.94
N GLU A 570 -17.24 -27.23 6.28
CA GLU A 570 -16.49 -26.07 6.76
C GLU A 570 -17.41 -24.84 6.92
N GLN A 571 -18.25 -24.56 5.94
CA GLN A 571 -19.23 -23.47 6.05
C GLN A 571 -20.18 -23.70 7.21
N ALA A 572 -20.71 -24.92 7.38
CA ALA A 572 -21.63 -25.25 8.45
C ALA A 572 -20.98 -25.12 9.84
N GLU A 573 -19.72 -25.50 10.00
CA GLU A 573 -18.95 -25.33 11.24
C GLU A 573 -18.80 -23.85 11.59
N ILE A 574 -18.43 -23.01 10.61
CA ILE A 574 -18.24 -21.57 10.82
C ILE A 574 -19.56 -20.90 11.20
N TYR A 575 -20.65 -21.18 10.47
CA TYR A 575 -21.96 -20.59 10.79
C TYR A 575 -22.48 -21.06 12.15
N THR A 576 -22.29 -22.34 12.49
CA THR A 576 -22.65 -22.89 13.81
C THR A 576 -21.83 -22.24 14.92
N GLY A 577 -20.52 -22.05 14.70
CA GLY A 577 -19.64 -21.37 15.66
C GLY A 577 -20.07 -19.91 15.88
N MET A 578 -20.50 -19.19 14.83
CA MET A 578 -21.04 -17.83 14.96
C MET A 578 -22.34 -17.81 15.78
N ILE A 579 -23.26 -18.73 15.52
CA ILE A 579 -24.51 -18.85 16.29
C ILE A 579 -24.23 -19.09 17.77
N GLN A 580 -23.26 -19.94 18.08
CA GLN A 580 -22.86 -20.21 19.46
C GLN A 580 -22.26 -18.97 20.13
N ALA A 581 -21.37 -18.24 19.42
CA ALA A 581 -20.78 -17.00 19.90
C ALA A 581 -21.81 -15.89 20.11
N LEU A 582 -22.86 -15.84 19.30
CA LEU A 582 -23.98 -14.89 19.42
C LEU A 582 -24.95 -15.20 20.57
N ASN A 583 -24.86 -16.39 21.19
CA ASN A 583 -25.61 -16.76 22.39
C ASN A 583 -27.13 -16.49 22.29
N GLY A 584 -27.75 -16.88 21.17
CA GLY A 584 -29.18 -16.75 20.92
C GLY A 584 -29.61 -15.46 20.20
N LEU A 585 -28.71 -14.55 19.93
CA LEU A 585 -28.96 -13.39 19.08
C LEU A 585 -29.07 -13.80 17.60
N PRO A 586 -29.86 -13.07 16.77
CA PRO A 586 -30.08 -13.43 15.37
C PRO A 586 -28.82 -13.27 14.51
N LEU A 587 -28.64 -14.18 13.55
CA LEU A 587 -27.61 -14.16 12.52
C LEU A 587 -28.25 -14.06 11.14
N ILE A 588 -28.04 -12.96 10.43
CA ILE A 588 -28.44 -12.82 9.02
C ILE A 588 -27.27 -13.18 8.12
N LEU A 589 -27.40 -14.28 7.40
CA LEU A 589 -26.41 -14.78 6.44
C LEU A 589 -26.78 -14.27 5.03
N ARG A 590 -25.95 -13.39 4.47
CA ARG A 590 -26.05 -13.01 3.07
C ARG A 590 -25.46 -14.14 2.21
N THR A 591 -26.21 -14.66 1.26
CA THR A 591 -25.66 -15.61 0.31
C THR A 591 -24.59 -14.95 -0.56
N LEU A 592 -23.78 -15.76 -1.22
CA LEU A 592 -22.59 -15.33 -1.93
C LEU A 592 -22.83 -14.12 -2.85
N ASP A 593 -22.04 -13.07 -2.68
CA ASP A 593 -22.04 -11.85 -3.50
C ASP A 593 -20.67 -11.66 -4.17
N ILE A 594 -20.33 -12.58 -5.06
CA ILE A 594 -19.12 -12.54 -5.91
C ILE A 594 -19.52 -12.10 -7.32
N GLY A 595 -18.61 -11.44 -8.03
CA GLY A 595 -18.76 -10.81 -9.33
C GLY A 595 -18.44 -9.32 -9.25
N GLY A 596 -18.33 -8.66 -10.37
CA GLY A 596 -17.87 -7.27 -10.43
C GLY A 596 -16.39 -7.15 -10.15
N ASP A 597 -16.03 -6.61 -9.00
CA ASP A 597 -14.66 -6.42 -8.50
C ASP A 597 -14.10 -7.62 -7.71
N LYS A 598 -14.96 -8.58 -7.36
CA LYS A 598 -14.60 -9.72 -6.51
C LYS A 598 -14.65 -11.01 -7.33
N LEU A 599 -13.49 -11.59 -7.60
CA LEU A 599 -13.35 -12.85 -8.32
C LEU A 599 -12.63 -13.87 -7.45
N ALA A 600 -13.06 -15.13 -7.53
CA ALA A 600 -12.33 -16.27 -6.96
C ALA A 600 -11.71 -17.06 -8.11
N SER A 601 -10.48 -17.55 -7.93
CA SER A 601 -9.65 -18.22 -8.95
C SER A 601 -10.34 -19.40 -9.64
N TYR A 602 -11.15 -20.12 -8.88
CA TYR A 602 -11.90 -21.31 -9.33
C TYR A 602 -13.26 -20.98 -9.96
N ILE A 603 -13.71 -19.70 -9.96
CA ILE A 603 -14.95 -19.25 -10.59
C ILE A 603 -14.62 -18.62 -11.94
N THR A 604 -14.96 -19.33 -13.02
CA THR A 604 -14.78 -18.79 -14.37
C THR A 604 -16.01 -18.00 -14.78
N LEU A 605 -15.86 -16.69 -14.89
CA LEU A 605 -16.87 -15.80 -15.44
C LEU A 605 -16.44 -15.31 -16.85
N PRO A 606 -17.38 -15.14 -17.79
CA PRO A 606 -17.08 -14.52 -19.06
C PRO A 606 -16.61 -13.07 -18.82
N LYS A 607 -15.67 -12.58 -19.64
CA LYS A 607 -15.25 -11.19 -19.58
C LYS A 607 -16.43 -10.28 -19.95
N GLU A 608 -16.78 -9.38 -19.06
CA GLU A 608 -17.88 -8.43 -19.21
C GLU A 608 -17.34 -7.01 -19.37
N GLU A 609 -18.02 -6.20 -20.20
CA GLU A 609 -17.69 -4.77 -20.41
C GLU A 609 -17.99 -3.94 -19.15
N ASN A 610 -19.02 -4.31 -18.39
CA ASN A 610 -19.48 -3.65 -17.17
C ASN A 610 -19.72 -4.69 -16.07
N PRO A 611 -18.70 -5.24 -15.41
CA PRO A 611 -18.83 -6.36 -14.48
C PRO A 611 -19.81 -6.11 -13.33
N PHE A 612 -19.93 -4.86 -12.84
CA PHE A 612 -20.91 -4.50 -11.79
C PHE A 612 -22.35 -4.58 -12.25
N LEU A 613 -22.62 -4.55 -13.56
CA LEU A 613 -23.96 -4.70 -14.16
C LEU A 613 -24.22 -6.11 -14.68
N GLY A 614 -23.25 -7.01 -14.57
CA GLY A 614 -23.25 -8.33 -15.16
C GLY A 614 -23.67 -9.44 -14.20
N VAL A 615 -22.97 -10.58 -14.30
CA VAL A 615 -23.22 -11.79 -13.49
C VAL A 615 -22.56 -11.64 -12.13
N ARG A 616 -23.37 -11.30 -11.13
CA ARG A 616 -22.94 -11.06 -9.76
C ARG A 616 -24.02 -11.52 -8.76
N GLY A 617 -23.59 -11.90 -7.56
CA GLY A 617 -24.49 -12.19 -6.44
C GLY A 617 -25.47 -13.31 -6.77
N ILE A 618 -26.77 -13.08 -6.57
CA ILE A 618 -27.78 -14.11 -6.80
C ILE A 618 -27.81 -14.61 -8.24
N ARG A 619 -27.47 -13.78 -9.23
CA ARG A 619 -27.41 -14.20 -10.64
C ARG A 619 -26.33 -15.26 -10.85
N LEU A 620 -25.17 -15.08 -10.22
CA LEU A 620 -24.10 -16.08 -10.24
C LEU A 620 -24.53 -17.37 -9.54
N CYS A 621 -25.13 -17.24 -8.35
CA CYS A 621 -25.62 -18.37 -7.57
C CYS A 621 -26.62 -19.24 -8.34
N LEU A 622 -27.53 -18.61 -9.08
CA LEU A 622 -28.52 -19.30 -9.90
C LEU A 622 -27.90 -19.93 -11.16
N GLN A 623 -26.86 -19.35 -11.74
CA GLN A 623 -26.13 -19.90 -12.88
C GLN A 623 -25.18 -21.04 -12.49
N GLN A 624 -24.68 -21.03 -11.26
CA GLN A 624 -23.75 -22.02 -10.72
C GLN A 624 -24.30 -22.69 -9.45
N PRO A 625 -25.30 -23.58 -9.57
CA PRO A 625 -25.91 -24.24 -8.42
C PRO A 625 -24.92 -25.06 -7.58
N ASP A 626 -23.82 -25.51 -8.18
CA ASP A 626 -22.76 -26.26 -7.49
C ASP A 626 -22.02 -25.44 -6.42
N LEU A 627 -22.02 -24.11 -6.52
CA LEU A 627 -21.56 -23.21 -5.47
C LEU A 627 -22.67 -22.88 -4.47
N PHE A 628 -23.90 -22.71 -4.96
CA PHE A 628 -25.01 -22.19 -4.17
C PHE A 628 -25.66 -23.27 -3.27
N ILE A 629 -25.85 -24.49 -3.79
CA ILE A 629 -26.47 -25.57 -3.03
C ILE A 629 -25.68 -25.95 -1.78
N PRO A 630 -24.35 -26.15 -1.82
CA PRO A 630 -23.57 -26.41 -0.60
C PRO A 630 -23.69 -25.27 0.43
N GLN A 631 -23.71 -24.00 -0.01
CA GLN A 631 -23.91 -22.87 0.89
C GLN A 631 -25.28 -22.90 1.57
N LEU A 632 -26.37 -23.12 0.81
CA LEU A 632 -27.69 -23.24 1.36
C LEU A 632 -27.81 -24.42 2.34
N ARG A 633 -27.18 -25.57 2.01
CA ARG A 633 -27.13 -26.74 2.89
C ARG A 633 -26.43 -26.41 4.20
N ALA A 634 -25.28 -25.74 4.13
CA ALA A 634 -24.53 -25.30 5.31
C ALA A 634 -25.35 -24.34 6.19
N ILE A 635 -26.06 -23.38 5.58
CA ILE A 635 -26.95 -22.45 6.29
C ILE A 635 -28.08 -23.19 6.99
N TYR A 636 -28.78 -24.10 6.32
CA TYR A 636 -29.87 -24.86 6.91
C TYR A 636 -29.39 -25.86 7.99
N ARG A 637 -28.21 -26.43 7.86
CA ARG A 637 -27.58 -27.24 8.93
C ARG A 637 -27.28 -26.37 10.16
N ALA A 638 -26.76 -25.19 9.98
CA ALA A 638 -26.52 -24.24 11.07
C ALA A 638 -27.86 -23.78 11.71
N ALA A 639 -28.90 -23.60 10.94
CA ALA A 639 -30.24 -23.23 11.44
C ALA A 639 -30.88 -24.27 12.40
N LEU A 640 -30.38 -25.51 12.43
CA LEU A 640 -30.74 -26.50 13.43
C LEU A 640 -30.19 -26.17 14.84
N THR A 641 -29.21 -25.28 14.95
CA THR A 641 -28.52 -24.96 16.20
C THR A 641 -28.91 -23.61 16.81
N GLY A 642 -29.59 -22.72 16.06
CA GLY A 642 -30.02 -21.42 16.56
C GLY A 642 -30.64 -20.52 15.49
N PRO A 643 -30.98 -19.27 15.83
CA PRO A 643 -31.72 -18.37 14.96
C PRO A 643 -30.87 -17.85 13.78
N VAL A 644 -31.26 -18.28 12.58
CA VAL A 644 -30.64 -17.87 11.31
C VAL A 644 -31.69 -17.25 10.39
N ARG A 645 -31.29 -16.24 9.63
CA ARG A 645 -32.05 -15.66 8.52
C ARG A 645 -31.22 -15.71 7.26
N ILE A 646 -31.85 -15.87 6.11
CA ILE A 646 -31.18 -15.86 4.81
C ILE A 646 -31.46 -14.52 4.12
N MET A 647 -30.48 -13.94 3.51
CA MET A 647 -30.60 -12.70 2.75
C MET A 647 -29.96 -12.87 1.36
N PHE A 648 -30.77 -12.66 0.31
CA PHE A 648 -30.27 -12.72 -1.07
C PHE A 648 -29.82 -11.34 -1.54
N PRO A 649 -28.56 -11.22 -2.03
CA PRO A 649 -28.05 -9.98 -2.62
C PRO A 649 -28.51 -9.83 -4.07
N MET A 650 -28.42 -8.63 -4.63
CA MET A 650 -28.55 -8.32 -6.07
C MET A 650 -29.88 -8.75 -6.70
N ILE A 651 -30.93 -8.91 -5.93
CA ILE A 651 -32.29 -9.17 -6.48
C ILE A 651 -32.74 -7.97 -7.30
N SER A 652 -33.06 -8.19 -8.55
CA SER A 652 -33.52 -7.16 -9.48
C SER A 652 -34.89 -7.43 -10.05
N THR A 653 -35.33 -8.67 -10.03
CA THR A 653 -36.66 -9.12 -10.55
C THR A 653 -37.34 -10.10 -9.59
N LEU A 654 -38.66 -10.32 -9.79
CA LEU A 654 -39.41 -11.34 -9.06
C LEU A 654 -38.97 -12.75 -9.45
N GLU A 655 -38.55 -12.93 -10.67
CA GLU A 655 -38.06 -14.20 -11.22
C GLU A 655 -36.80 -14.64 -10.49
N ASP A 656 -35.83 -13.72 -10.28
CA ASP A 656 -34.62 -13.98 -9.51
C ASP A 656 -34.96 -14.45 -8.08
N LEU A 657 -35.85 -13.72 -7.42
CA LEU A 657 -36.27 -14.04 -6.05
C LEU A 657 -36.97 -15.43 -5.98
N ARG A 658 -37.89 -15.71 -6.89
CA ARG A 658 -38.65 -16.97 -6.89
C ARG A 658 -37.75 -18.17 -7.15
N ALA A 659 -36.80 -18.05 -8.11
CA ALA A 659 -35.85 -19.09 -8.41
C ALA A 659 -34.92 -19.37 -7.20
N ALA A 660 -34.46 -18.33 -6.52
CA ALA A 660 -33.63 -18.48 -5.33
C ALA A 660 -34.39 -19.13 -4.17
N LYS A 661 -35.64 -18.73 -3.95
CA LYS A 661 -36.51 -19.32 -2.92
C LYS A 661 -36.87 -20.76 -3.19
N GLU A 662 -37.16 -21.13 -4.45
CA GLU A 662 -37.47 -22.51 -4.85
C GLU A 662 -36.28 -23.44 -4.56
N LEU A 663 -35.05 -22.98 -4.89
CA LEU A 663 -33.84 -23.74 -4.62
C LEU A 663 -33.60 -23.86 -3.11
N ALA A 664 -33.75 -22.76 -2.36
CA ALA A 664 -33.61 -22.75 -0.91
C ALA A 664 -34.62 -23.69 -0.22
N GLU A 665 -35.87 -23.67 -0.64
CA GLU A 665 -36.90 -24.57 -0.09
C GLU A 665 -36.63 -26.04 -0.43
N THR A 666 -36.19 -26.32 -1.65
CA THR A 666 -35.77 -27.67 -2.05
C THR A 666 -34.64 -28.19 -1.15
N VAL A 667 -33.64 -27.40 -0.90
CA VAL A 667 -32.52 -27.76 -0.01
C VAL A 667 -32.99 -27.91 1.44
N ARG A 668 -33.84 -27.00 1.93
CA ARG A 668 -34.44 -27.07 3.28
C ARG A 668 -35.14 -28.39 3.50
N ALA A 669 -36.01 -28.76 2.55
CA ALA A 669 -36.78 -29.99 2.62
C ALA A 669 -35.89 -31.24 2.62
N GLN A 670 -34.79 -31.26 1.84
CA GLN A 670 -33.81 -32.35 1.81
C GLN A 670 -33.13 -32.55 3.16
N ILE A 671 -32.80 -31.45 3.86
CA ILE A 671 -32.13 -31.47 5.18
C ILE A 671 -33.13 -31.75 6.30
N GLY A 672 -34.42 -31.46 6.11
CA GLY A 672 -35.43 -31.49 7.15
C GLY A 672 -35.29 -30.33 8.16
N ALA A 673 -34.73 -29.21 7.72
CA ALA A 673 -34.53 -28.04 8.57
C ALA A 673 -35.83 -27.26 8.77
N PRO A 674 -35.98 -26.54 9.91
CA PRO A 674 -37.12 -25.63 10.11
C PRO A 674 -37.13 -24.52 9.05
N PRO A 675 -38.32 -23.93 8.78
CA PRO A 675 -38.38 -22.73 7.96
C PRO A 675 -37.62 -21.58 8.65
N VAL A 676 -36.90 -20.81 7.86
CA VAL A 676 -36.17 -19.60 8.30
C VAL A 676 -36.71 -18.38 7.56
N GLU A 677 -36.58 -17.20 8.15
CA GLU A 677 -36.94 -15.96 7.47
C GLU A 677 -36.00 -15.73 6.27
N ILE A 678 -36.61 -15.43 5.11
CA ILE A 678 -35.89 -15.12 3.87
C ILE A 678 -36.16 -13.66 3.49
N GLY A 679 -35.10 -12.85 3.46
CA GLY A 679 -35.14 -11.46 3.01
C GLY A 679 -34.26 -11.23 1.79
N ILE A 680 -34.29 -9.99 1.31
CA ILE A 680 -33.44 -9.53 0.20
C ILE A 680 -32.74 -8.25 0.56
N MET A 681 -31.58 -8.03 -0.09
CA MET A 681 -30.89 -6.75 -0.02
C MET A 681 -31.46 -5.82 -1.10
N ILE A 682 -32.01 -4.68 -0.66
CA ILE A 682 -32.48 -3.60 -1.55
C ILE A 682 -31.27 -2.73 -1.90
N GLU A 683 -30.68 -3.02 -3.03
CA GLU A 683 -29.45 -2.37 -3.49
C GLU A 683 -29.46 -2.08 -5.00
N VAL A 684 -30.44 -2.64 -5.72
CA VAL A 684 -30.68 -2.36 -7.13
C VAL A 684 -31.90 -1.44 -7.24
N PRO A 685 -31.85 -0.32 -7.98
CA PRO A 685 -32.99 0.61 -8.09
C PRO A 685 -34.31 -0.04 -8.54
N SER A 686 -34.24 -1.11 -9.36
CA SER A 686 -35.43 -1.87 -9.77
C SER A 686 -36.11 -2.53 -8.58
N SER A 687 -35.37 -3.07 -7.62
CA SER A 687 -35.94 -3.69 -6.40
C SER A 687 -36.65 -2.66 -5.50
N VAL A 688 -36.21 -1.40 -5.51
CA VAL A 688 -36.90 -0.30 -4.83
C VAL A 688 -38.27 -0.04 -5.47
N ILE A 689 -38.31 0.06 -6.80
CA ILE A 689 -39.54 0.32 -7.55
C ILE A 689 -40.53 -0.85 -7.38
N MET A 690 -40.03 -2.09 -7.35
CA MET A 690 -40.80 -3.32 -7.19
C MET A 690 -40.96 -3.72 -5.72
N ALA A 691 -40.61 -2.86 -4.77
CA ALA A 691 -40.70 -3.18 -3.33
C ALA A 691 -42.10 -3.62 -2.87
N PRO A 692 -43.22 -3.04 -3.38
CA PRO A 692 -44.54 -3.51 -3.00
C PRO A 692 -44.84 -4.97 -3.41
N GLU A 693 -44.34 -5.41 -4.55
CA GLU A 693 -44.51 -6.77 -5.06
C GLU A 693 -43.56 -7.72 -4.33
N LEU A 694 -42.30 -7.34 -4.17
CA LEU A 694 -41.27 -8.12 -3.49
C LEU A 694 -41.58 -8.32 -2.01
N ALA A 695 -42.16 -7.32 -1.32
CA ALA A 695 -42.55 -7.41 0.08
C ALA A 695 -43.63 -8.48 0.36
N ARG A 696 -44.42 -8.86 -0.63
CA ARG A 696 -45.40 -9.93 -0.48
C ARG A 696 -44.76 -11.32 -0.46
N GLU A 697 -43.54 -11.43 -0.98
CA GLU A 697 -42.86 -12.71 -1.16
C GLU A 697 -41.67 -12.93 -0.22
N VAL A 698 -41.27 -11.91 0.54
CA VAL A 698 -40.14 -11.99 1.50
C VAL A 698 -40.61 -11.72 2.92
N ASP A 699 -39.72 -11.99 3.90
CA ASP A 699 -39.99 -11.74 5.31
C ASP A 699 -39.42 -10.41 5.79
N PHE A 700 -38.35 -9.90 5.14
CA PHE A 700 -37.74 -8.63 5.46
C PHE A 700 -36.97 -8.03 4.28
N PHE A 701 -36.63 -6.75 4.39
CA PHE A 701 -35.69 -6.07 3.53
C PHE A 701 -34.46 -5.63 4.34
N SER A 702 -33.31 -5.60 3.69
CA SER A 702 -32.09 -4.96 4.17
C SER A 702 -31.63 -3.97 3.11
N ILE A 703 -31.35 -2.72 3.48
CA ILE A 703 -30.98 -1.70 2.50
C ILE A 703 -29.44 -1.67 2.34
N GLY A 704 -28.97 -2.06 1.17
CA GLY A 704 -27.57 -2.03 0.77
C GLY A 704 -27.18 -0.67 0.19
N THR A 705 -26.93 0.33 1.05
CA THR A 705 -26.72 1.72 0.63
C THR A 705 -25.53 1.91 -0.31
N ASN A 706 -24.46 1.14 -0.18
CA ASN A 706 -23.27 1.27 -1.03
C ASN A 706 -23.58 1.01 -2.51
N ASP A 707 -24.14 -0.15 -2.82
CA ASP A 707 -24.50 -0.53 -4.19
C ASP A 707 -25.73 0.27 -4.68
N LEU A 708 -26.71 0.54 -3.80
CA LEU A 708 -27.84 1.41 -4.15
C LEU A 708 -27.37 2.81 -4.58
N THR A 709 -26.42 3.41 -3.87
CA THR A 709 -25.83 4.70 -4.22
C THR A 709 -25.11 4.64 -5.55
N GLN A 710 -24.25 3.63 -5.73
CA GLN A 710 -23.49 3.41 -6.96
C GLN A 710 -24.41 3.34 -8.19
N TYR A 711 -25.46 2.53 -8.12
CA TYR A 711 -26.41 2.34 -9.22
C TYR A 711 -27.35 3.54 -9.42
N ALA A 712 -27.78 4.18 -8.33
CA ALA A 712 -28.65 5.35 -8.39
C ALA A 712 -27.96 6.58 -9.00
N LEU A 713 -26.67 6.78 -8.68
CA LEU A 713 -25.87 7.89 -9.18
C LEU A 713 -25.10 7.56 -10.46
N ALA A 714 -25.11 6.30 -10.90
CA ALA A 714 -24.28 5.81 -12.01
C ALA A 714 -22.78 6.16 -11.85
N MET A 715 -22.28 6.05 -10.62
CA MET A 715 -20.91 6.35 -10.26
C MET A 715 -20.26 5.09 -9.66
N ASP A 716 -19.13 4.68 -10.23
CA ASP A 716 -18.32 3.62 -9.62
C ASP A 716 -17.63 4.16 -8.36
N ARG A 717 -17.95 3.57 -7.20
CA ARG A 717 -17.35 3.93 -5.89
C ARG A 717 -15.85 3.69 -5.85
N LEU A 718 -15.32 2.85 -6.75
CA LEU A 718 -13.90 2.53 -6.84
C LEU A 718 -13.16 3.47 -7.81
N HIS A 719 -13.88 4.33 -8.55
CA HIS A 719 -13.26 5.27 -9.46
C HIS A 719 -12.52 6.37 -8.71
N GLN A 720 -11.25 6.62 -9.04
CA GLN A 720 -10.34 7.53 -8.32
C GLN A 720 -10.90 8.94 -8.07
N THR A 721 -11.64 9.49 -9.03
CA THR A 721 -12.22 10.84 -8.93
C THR A 721 -13.71 10.82 -8.57
N LEU A 722 -14.50 9.92 -9.18
CA LEU A 722 -15.94 9.86 -8.94
C LEU A 722 -16.28 9.23 -7.59
N GLY A 723 -15.46 8.30 -7.09
CA GLY A 723 -15.68 7.62 -5.81
C GLY A 723 -15.83 8.59 -4.62
N LYS A 724 -15.14 9.73 -4.67
CA LYS A 724 -15.26 10.79 -3.66
C LYS A 724 -16.64 11.48 -3.63
N ASN A 725 -17.42 11.36 -4.71
CA ASN A 725 -18.75 11.95 -4.85
C ASN A 725 -19.87 10.93 -4.60
N VAL A 726 -19.54 9.68 -4.30
CA VAL A 726 -20.52 8.63 -3.95
C VAL A 726 -20.98 8.86 -2.52
N ASP A 727 -22.09 9.59 -2.38
CA ASP A 727 -22.66 9.97 -1.08
C ASP A 727 -23.95 9.21 -0.82
N GLY A 728 -23.97 8.35 0.19
CA GLY A 728 -25.17 7.61 0.64
C GLY A 728 -26.27 8.50 1.21
N LEU A 729 -25.98 9.73 1.58
CA LEU A 729 -26.94 10.74 2.02
C LEU A 729 -27.48 11.59 0.87
N HIS A 730 -27.10 11.30 -0.37
CA HIS A 730 -27.61 12.01 -1.54
C HIS A 730 -29.14 11.93 -1.61
N PRO A 731 -29.84 13.05 -1.90
CA PRO A 731 -31.32 13.08 -1.88
C PRO A 731 -32.00 12.03 -2.74
N ALA A 732 -31.39 11.62 -3.85
CA ALA A 732 -31.91 10.53 -4.68
C ALA A 732 -31.91 9.18 -3.95
N VAL A 733 -30.84 8.88 -3.21
CA VAL A 733 -30.71 7.64 -2.43
C VAL A 733 -31.70 7.65 -1.28
N LEU A 734 -31.80 8.75 -0.54
CA LEU A 734 -32.76 8.88 0.55
C LEU A 734 -34.21 8.72 0.09
N ARG A 735 -34.57 9.22 -1.12
CA ARG A 735 -35.88 8.99 -1.71
C ARG A 735 -36.17 7.53 -2.07
N LEU A 736 -35.15 6.83 -2.57
CA LEU A 736 -35.25 5.39 -2.83
C LEU A 736 -35.47 4.61 -1.54
N ILE A 737 -34.79 4.97 -0.47
CA ILE A 737 -35.02 4.39 0.87
C ILE A 737 -36.43 4.70 1.36
N ASP A 738 -36.87 5.95 1.23
CA ASP A 738 -38.23 6.39 1.62
C ASP A 738 -39.35 5.67 0.83
N MET A 739 -39.10 5.27 -0.41
CA MET A 739 -40.04 4.43 -1.18
C MET A 739 -40.09 2.98 -0.68
N THR A 740 -38.97 2.46 -0.20
CA THR A 740 -38.83 1.06 0.24
C THR A 740 -39.54 0.80 1.56
N VAL A 741 -39.32 1.66 2.56
CA VAL A 741 -39.81 1.46 3.94
C VAL A 741 -41.35 1.40 4.03
N PRO A 742 -42.13 2.32 3.42
CA PRO A 742 -43.57 2.23 3.40
C PRO A 742 -44.10 0.98 2.69
N ALA A 743 -43.45 0.56 1.59
CA ALA A 743 -43.83 -0.63 0.85
C ALA A 743 -43.73 -1.90 1.71
N ALA A 744 -42.62 -2.04 2.46
CA ALA A 744 -42.43 -3.14 3.40
C ALA A 744 -43.46 -3.08 4.54
N LYS A 745 -43.66 -1.93 5.17
CA LYS A 745 -44.60 -1.73 6.26
C LYS A 745 -46.05 -2.05 5.84
N ALA A 746 -46.46 -1.66 4.62
CA ALA A 746 -47.78 -1.99 4.08
C ALA A 746 -48.02 -3.50 3.92
N ALA A 747 -46.95 -4.27 3.71
CA ALA A 747 -47.00 -5.74 3.67
C ALA A 747 -46.74 -6.40 5.05
N GLY A 748 -46.57 -5.63 6.13
CA GLY A 748 -46.29 -6.15 7.46
C GLY A 748 -44.85 -6.68 7.61
N LYS A 749 -43.95 -6.19 6.79
CA LYS A 749 -42.51 -6.61 6.79
C LYS A 749 -41.63 -5.56 7.45
N TRP A 750 -40.54 -6.00 8.06
CA TRP A 750 -39.55 -5.12 8.64
C TRP A 750 -38.40 -4.79 7.65
N VAL A 751 -37.75 -3.66 7.93
CA VAL A 751 -36.61 -3.17 7.13
C VAL A 751 -35.48 -2.85 8.07
#